data_749a5063b374877f26cf0f1c3b8de8e2
#
_entry.id   749a5063b374877f26cf0f1c3b8de8e2
#
_cell.length_a   1.000
_cell.length_b   1.000
_cell.length_c   1.000
_cell.angle_alpha   90.00
_cell.angle_beta   90.00
_cell.angle_gamma   90.00
#
_symmetry.space_group_name_H-M   'P 1'
#
loop_
_entity.id
_entity.type
_entity.pdbx_description
1 polymer ?
#
loop_
_entity_poly.entity_id
_entity_poly.type
_entity_poly.pdbx_seq_one_letter_code
_entity_poly.pdbx_strand_id
1 'polypeptide(L)'
;MISPYEFKTNRIMTLSVVLPNTRRFAFKVFQIATVTSLIIFPFLEVATAQHQDTTQTRIEQDIERALEEFDSEEADINLEELLEFLQNLANNPLNINRVGIDELLQVPGLNFRLAQNIVQYRNTQAPFQEVDDLINVSGIGQVTLDRIRPYLTVSTGLDRGRDLYLNPRYWTENSRFEGFSRYQQVLEEQRGYQRPDSLGGFVGSPVKYYQRFRYTSNHLSLNLTQDKDPGEPLEHPADFDYTSWHIALQNNGRLRNLIIGDFSVAFGQGLLLWSGGAFGKGSEVIRTPNKNERGVRPFTSAQEMIGFRGVAATYGNRLQLTGFYSNRQRTASEIDDTYVRFPTESGYHRTLNERERRLNLGQETFGGRVRLQIPNGFFGISGFHNRFDRPVQAGTLPWQINNFEGQKLSGYSADYRLLAGPILLFGEAAYTDNGGYGVLAGTELELGSRTDAVVVYRYYDPAFQSIFGAGFGEQSGNPGNEEGFYLGIRHNLSSQIRLSSYIDQFRFPAARFQQRQPTSGYDWLSLIEYTPNRDLRFYALIRYKEREEEYADIDEMGREFRTLGENRRTGARFQAEYQVNPSIRLRTRFDMVRSRSPQNNASWGYLVFQDIRFYPLQKLRVDARVTMFDTDDFNSRVFQFENDLLYVLSNAMLFDRGQRMYVVINYQAASWLDFWLKAATTVYENRNVISSGNLQIDGNRRSDIGVQARIRF
;
A
#
# COMPACT_ATOMS: atom_id res chain seq x y z
N MET A 1 27.66 -55.03 -6.80
CA MET A 1 27.86 -54.77 -5.38
C MET A 1 27.37 -53.37 -5.12
N ILE A 2 26.22 -53.28 -4.49
CA ILE A 2 25.49 -52.04 -4.24
C ILE A 2 25.79 -51.65 -2.79
N SER A 3 26.32 -50.43 -2.60
CA SER A 3 26.61 -49.83 -1.28
C SER A 3 25.39 -49.04 -0.81
N PRO A 4 24.97 -49.10 0.45
CA PRO A 4 23.74 -48.50 0.94
C PRO A 4 23.93 -47.01 1.33
N TYR A 5 22.94 -46.21 1.00
CA TYR A 5 22.77 -44.83 1.45
C TYR A 5 22.41 -44.80 2.95
N GLU A 6 23.21 -44.12 3.74
CA GLU A 6 22.89 -43.79 5.12
C GLU A 6 21.87 -42.60 5.19
N PHE A 7 20.73 -42.85 5.78
CA PHE A 7 19.79 -41.84 6.24
C PHE A 7 20.39 -41.08 7.44
N LYS A 8 20.70 -39.82 7.28
CA LYS A 8 21.00 -38.91 8.41
C LYS A 8 19.70 -38.51 9.09
N THR A 9 19.56 -38.97 10.31
CA THR A 9 18.50 -38.71 11.27
C THR A 9 18.38 -37.21 11.62
N ASN A 10 17.13 -36.75 11.64
CA ASN A 10 16.64 -35.47 12.11
C ASN A 10 17.25 -35.00 13.43
N ARG A 11 17.91 -33.85 13.44
CA ARG A 11 18.13 -33.06 14.66
C ARG A 11 16.88 -32.22 14.93
N ILE A 12 16.15 -32.61 15.96
CA ILE A 12 15.16 -31.75 16.61
C ILE A 12 15.89 -30.50 17.14
N MET A 13 15.60 -29.33 16.56
CA MET A 13 16.09 -28.05 17.05
C MET A 13 15.44 -27.75 18.41
N THR A 14 16.17 -27.96 19.48
CA THR A 14 15.86 -27.33 20.76
C THR A 14 16.19 -25.85 20.67
N LEU A 15 15.15 -25.01 20.65
CA LEU A 15 15.27 -23.54 20.72
C LEU A 15 15.73 -23.15 22.13
N SER A 16 17.03 -23.13 22.40
CA SER A 16 17.58 -22.46 23.57
C SER A 16 17.76 -20.98 23.22
N VAL A 17 16.78 -20.17 23.58
CA VAL A 17 16.83 -18.71 23.47
C VAL A 17 17.73 -18.18 24.60
N VAL A 18 19.02 -18.03 24.32
CA VAL A 18 19.91 -17.24 25.18
C VAL A 18 19.75 -15.76 24.78
N LEU A 19 18.99 -14.98 25.57
CA LEU A 19 18.75 -13.55 25.38
C LEU A 19 19.87 -12.74 26.03
N PRO A 20 20.81 -12.14 25.29
CA PRO A 20 21.77 -11.20 25.89
C PRO A 20 21.08 -9.83 26.10
N ASN A 21 21.31 -9.20 27.26
CA ASN A 21 20.82 -7.87 27.66
C ASN A 21 19.34 -7.70 28.10
N THR A 22 18.62 -8.76 28.41
CA THR A 22 17.20 -8.72 28.83
C THR A 22 16.94 -7.91 30.13
N ARG A 23 17.90 -7.78 31.03
CA ARG A 23 17.68 -7.05 32.32
C ARG A 23 17.47 -5.53 32.11
N ARG A 24 18.21 -4.89 31.18
CA ARG A 24 18.06 -3.45 30.92
C ARG A 24 16.79 -3.14 30.15
N PHE A 25 16.42 -4.01 29.24
CA PHE A 25 15.20 -3.85 28.44
C PHE A 25 13.95 -4.08 29.30
N ALA A 26 13.91 -5.12 30.13
CA ALA A 26 12.82 -5.39 31.06
C ALA A 26 12.59 -4.22 32.05
N PHE A 27 13.66 -3.54 32.48
CA PHE A 27 13.56 -2.36 33.36
C PHE A 27 12.91 -1.18 32.62
N LYS A 28 13.25 -0.94 31.35
CA LYS A 28 12.62 0.12 30.52
C LYS A 28 11.15 -0.18 30.18
N VAL A 29 10.80 -1.44 29.92
CA VAL A 29 9.39 -1.87 29.75
C VAL A 29 8.58 -1.62 31.04
N PHE A 30 9.19 -1.88 32.20
CA PHE A 30 8.57 -1.58 33.48
C PHE A 30 8.38 -0.06 33.71
N GLN A 31 9.33 0.77 33.27
CA GLN A 31 9.19 2.23 33.30
C GLN A 31 8.05 2.73 32.42
N ILE A 32 7.87 2.17 31.20
CA ILE A 32 6.72 2.51 30.34
C ILE A 32 5.41 2.14 31.03
N ALA A 33 5.31 0.93 31.59
CA ALA A 33 4.11 0.52 32.32
C ALA A 33 3.78 1.45 33.49
N THR A 34 4.79 1.95 34.18
CA THR A 34 4.64 2.87 35.31
C THR A 34 4.24 4.28 34.85
N VAL A 35 4.87 4.79 33.78
CA VAL A 35 4.52 6.11 33.18
C VAL A 35 3.12 6.05 32.57
N THR A 36 2.76 4.94 31.91
CA THR A 36 1.42 4.72 31.35
C THR A 36 0.36 4.72 32.44
N SER A 37 0.63 4.06 33.58
CA SER A 37 -0.28 4.06 34.74
C SER A 37 -0.45 5.45 35.33
N LEU A 38 0.62 6.24 35.42
CA LEU A 38 0.59 7.62 35.93
C LEU A 38 -0.13 8.61 35.02
N ILE A 39 -0.08 8.39 33.70
CA ILE A 39 -0.78 9.25 32.71
C ILE A 39 -2.27 8.88 32.63
N ILE A 40 -2.64 7.62 32.77
CA ILE A 40 -4.02 7.14 32.59
C ILE A 40 -4.88 7.45 33.81
N PHE A 41 -4.34 7.41 35.04
CA PHE A 41 -5.12 7.59 36.27
C PHE A 41 -5.89 8.93 36.36
N PRO A 42 -5.34 10.10 35.96
CA PRO A 42 -6.06 11.36 35.97
C PRO A 42 -7.15 11.49 34.91
N PHE A 43 -7.07 10.72 33.81
CA PHE A 43 -8.04 10.82 32.69
C PHE A 43 -9.25 9.90 32.84
N LEU A 44 -9.21 8.92 33.72
CA LEU A 44 -10.34 8.02 33.99
C LEU A 44 -11.58 8.72 34.58
N GLU A 45 -11.38 9.82 35.30
CA GLU A 45 -12.48 10.58 35.92
C GLU A 45 -13.12 11.64 35.00
N VAL A 46 -12.49 12.04 33.89
CA VAL A 46 -12.92 13.16 33.04
C VAL A 46 -13.75 12.72 31.82
N ALA A 47 -13.77 11.44 31.47
CA ALA A 47 -14.36 10.97 30.22
C ALA A 47 -15.87 10.67 30.32
N THR A 48 -16.71 11.70 30.42
CA THR A 48 -18.17 11.55 30.32
C THR A 48 -18.76 11.89 28.94
N ALA A 49 -17.93 12.29 27.97
CA ALA A 49 -18.40 12.56 26.62
C ALA A 49 -18.69 11.24 25.89
N GLN A 50 -19.96 10.91 25.66
CA GLN A 50 -20.34 9.83 24.75
C GLN A 50 -19.92 10.21 23.33
N HIS A 51 -18.79 9.65 22.87
CA HIS A 51 -18.39 9.72 21.46
C HIS A 51 -19.33 8.81 20.67
N GLN A 52 -20.09 9.36 19.74
CA GLN A 52 -20.76 8.55 18.74
C GLN A 52 -19.67 7.94 17.82
N ASP A 53 -19.57 6.62 17.82
CA ASP A 53 -18.73 5.86 16.89
C ASP A 53 -19.22 6.16 15.46
N THR A 54 -18.62 7.16 14.84
CA THR A 54 -19.01 7.56 13.49
C THR A 54 -18.47 6.53 12.50
N THR A 55 -19.21 6.33 11.40
CA THR A 55 -18.79 5.48 10.29
C THR A 55 -17.35 5.79 9.84
N GLN A 56 -16.97 7.06 9.83
CA GLN A 56 -15.62 7.51 9.48
C GLN A 56 -14.56 6.98 10.47
N THR A 57 -14.84 6.98 11.76
CA THR A 57 -13.92 6.45 12.78
C THR A 57 -13.67 4.96 12.62
N ARG A 58 -14.69 4.17 12.26
CA ARG A 58 -14.54 2.73 11.98
C ARG A 58 -13.67 2.47 10.76
N ILE A 59 -13.90 3.21 9.68
CA ILE A 59 -13.11 3.09 8.45
C ILE A 59 -11.64 3.38 8.70
N GLU A 60 -11.35 4.47 9.42
CA GLU A 60 -9.99 4.82 9.80
C GLU A 60 -9.34 3.71 10.66
N GLN A 61 -10.09 3.10 11.58
CA GLN A 61 -9.61 1.99 12.41
C GLN A 61 -9.34 0.72 11.59
N ASP A 62 -10.21 0.37 10.64
CA ASP A 62 -10.02 -0.81 9.80
C ASP A 62 -8.82 -0.65 8.86
N ILE A 63 -8.63 0.55 8.33
CA ILE A 63 -7.46 0.92 7.53
C ILE A 63 -6.19 0.85 8.40
N GLU A 64 -6.20 1.45 9.58
CA GLU A 64 -5.09 1.43 10.53
C GLU A 64 -4.69 -0.02 10.88
N ARG A 65 -5.66 -0.90 11.15
CA ARG A 65 -5.41 -2.33 11.41
C ARG A 65 -4.79 -3.03 10.21
N ALA A 66 -5.33 -2.80 9.03
CA ALA A 66 -4.78 -3.39 7.81
C ALA A 66 -3.32 -2.98 7.60
N LEU A 67 -2.99 -1.70 7.82
CA LEU A 67 -1.64 -1.17 7.68
C LEU A 67 -0.66 -1.70 8.72
N GLU A 68 -1.11 -1.89 9.95
CA GLU A 68 -0.27 -2.41 11.03
C GLU A 68 0.07 -3.89 10.89
N GLU A 69 -0.80 -4.64 10.26
CA GLU A 69 -0.61 -6.06 9.98
C GLU A 69 0.31 -6.31 8.77
N PHE A 70 0.58 -5.29 7.95
CA PHE A 70 1.60 -5.37 6.92
C PHE A 70 3.00 -5.25 7.52
N ASP A 71 3.93 -6.02 6.98
CA ASP A 71 5.33 -5.76 7.23
C ASP A 71 5.75 -4.54 6.43
N SER A 72 6.03 -3.49 7.15
CA SER A 72 6.32 -2.17 6.61
C SER A 72 7.65 -2.07 5.84
N GLU A 73 8.47 -3.10 5.85
CA GLU A 73 9.73 -3.14 5.10
C GLU A 73 9.50 -3.25 3.57
N GLU A 74 8.37 -3.85 3.18
CA GLU A 74 7.97 -4.05 1.78
C GLU A 74 6.87 -3.08 1.32
N ALA A 75 6.50 -2.14 2.18
CA ALA A 75 5.46 -1.17 1.88
C ALA A 75 5.95 -0.01 0.99
N ASP A 76 6.55 -0.34 -0.14
CA ASP A 76 6.76 0.60 -1.26
C ASP A 76 5.45 0.85 -2.03
N ILE A 77 4.34 0.75 -1.30
CA ILE A 77 3.00 0.76 -1.84
C ILE A 77 2.48 2.19 -1.75
N ASN A 78 1.79 2.63 -2.79
CA ASN A 78 0.96 3.83 -2.75
C ASN A 78 -0.24 3.63 -1.81
N LEU A 79 0.08 3.55 -0.53
CA LEU A 79 -0.89 3.36 0.53
C LEU A 79 -1.78 4.61 0.69
N GLU A 80 -1.28 5.78 0.30
CA GLU A 80 -2.04 7.03 0.27
C GLU A 80 -3.22 6.92 -0.70
N GLU A 81 -2.99 6.37 -1.91
CA GLU A 81 -4.07 6.14 -2.89
C GLU A 81 -5.11 5.13 -2.36
N LEU A 82 -4.67 4.10 -1.65
CA LEU A 82 -5.59 3.13 -1.07
C LEU A 82 -6.42 3.73 0.06
N LEU A 83 -5.81 4.48 0.97
CA LEU A 83 -6.50 5.23 2.03
C LEU A 83 -7.56 6.14 1.43
N GLU A 84 -7.15 6.90 0.44
CA GLU A 84 -8.03 7.80 -0.28
C GLU A 84 -9.17 7.05 -0.97
N PHE A 85 -8.86 5.92 -1.61
CA PHE A 85 -9.86 5.07 -2.25
C PHE A 85 -10.91 4.56 -1.25
N LEU A 86 -10.49 4.02 -0.10
CA LEU A 86 -11.41 3.49 0.90
C LEU A 86 -12.26 4.58 1.55
N GLN A 87 -11.67 5.74 1.82
CA GLN A 87 -12.43 6.88 2.32
C GLN A 87 -13.41 7.44 1.28
N ASN A 88 -13.02 7.45 -0.01
CA ASN A 88 -13.92 7.83 -1.09
C ASN A 88 -15.08 6.87 -1.23
N LEU A 89 -14.82 5.57 -1.13
CA LEU A 89 -15.85 4.54 -1.17
C LEU A 89 -16.85 4.69 -0.02
N ALA A 90 -16.37 5.03 1.17
CA ALA A 90 -17.20 5.28 2.34
C ALA A 90 -17.99 6.59 2.25
N ASN A 91 -17.37 7.62 1.67
CA ASN A 91 -18.05 8.90 1.45
C ASN A 91 -19.10 8.83 0.32
N ASN A 92 -18.94 7.89 -0.61
CA ASN A 92 -19.86 7.63 -1.72
C ASN A 92 -20.24 6.15 -1.73
N PRO A 93 -21.09 5.70 -0.78
CA PRO A 93 -21.45 4.30 -0.64
C PRO A 93 -22.11 3.74 -1.89
N LEU A 94 -21.77 2.50 -2.24
CA LEU A 94 -22.29 1.80 -3.39
C LEU A 94 -23.74 1.37 -3.16
N ASN A 95 -24.62 1.63 -4.14
CA ASN A 95 -26.01 1.16 -4.07
C ASN A 95 -26.09 -0.33 -4.41
N ILE A 96 -26.35 -1.18 -3.39
CA ILE A 96 -26.40 -2.64 -3.53
C ILE A 96 -27.43 -3.14 -4.54
N ASN A 97 -28.45 -2.36 -4.85
CA ASN A 97 -29.46 -2.71 -5.85
C ASN A 97 -29.03 -2.41 -7.30
N ARG A 98 -27.91 -1.69 -7.49
CA ARG A 98 -27.45 -1.24 -8.81
C ARG A 98 -26.10 -1.76 -9.22
N VAL A 99 -25.16 -1.80 -8.28
CA VAL A 99 -23.77 -2.15 -8.54
C VAL A 99 -23.61 -3.60 -8.99
N GLY A 100 -22.60 -3.83 -9.81
CA GLY A 100 -22.21 -5.17 -10.27
C GLY A 100 -21.24 -5.85 -9.30
N ILE A 101 -20.81 -7.06 -9.66
CA ILE A 101 -19.83 -7.83 -8.86
C ILE A 101 -18.54 -7.04 -8.72
N ASP A 102 -18.09 -6.37 -9.77
CA ASP A 102 -16.80 -5.66 -9.78
C ASP A 102 -16.75 -4.48 -8.83
N GLU A 103 -17.83 -3.72 -8.76
CA GLU A 103 -17.95 -2.63 -7.80
C GLU A 103 -18.04 -3.17 -6.38
N LEU A 104 -18.77 -4.27 -6.14
CA LEU A 104 -18.84 -4.92 -4.83
C LEU A 104 -17.49 -5.46 -4.36
N LEU A 105 -16.65 -5.97 -5.27
CA LEU A 105 -15.30 -6.44 -4.94
C LEU A 105 -14.36 -5.34 -4.43
N GLN A 106 -14.72 -4.08 -4.63
CA GLN A 106 -13.98 -2.93 -4.09
C GLN A 106 -14.25 -2.71 -2.62
N VAL A 107 -15.35 -3.26 -2.08
CA VAL A 107 -15.73 -3.14 -0.68
C VAL A 107 -14.85 -4.05 0.18
N PRO A 108 -14.12 -3.50 1.17
CA PRO A 108 -13.34 -4.30 2.11
C PRO A 108 -14.25 -5.29 2.86
N GLY A 109 -13.89 -6.55 2.81
CA GLY A 109 -14.72 -7.60 3.43
C GLY A 109 -15.56 -8.42 2.44
N LEU A 110 -15.76 -7.95 1.20
CA LEU A 110 -16.42 -8.74 0.15
C LEU A 110 -15.38 -9.47 -0.72
N ASN A 111 -15.57 -10.77 -0.90
CA ASN A 111 -14.88 -11.58 -1.92
C ASN A 111 -15.80 -11.81 -3.12
N PHE A 112 -15.28 -12.46 -4.16
CA PHE A 112 -16.03 -12.69 -5.40
C PHE A 112 -17.33 -13.46 -5.16
N ARG A 113 -17.29 -14.46 -4.28
CA ARG A 113 -18.47 -15.28 -3.94
C ARG A 113 -19.54 -14.45 -3.21
N LEU A 114 -19.15 -13.68 -2.18
CA LEU A 114 -20.10 -12.82 -1.46
C LEU A 114 -20.74 -11.78 -2.39
N ALA A 115 -19.93 -11.17 -3.27
CA ALA A 115 -20.43 -10.24 -4.27
C ALA A 115 -21.43 -10.93 -5.24
N GLN A 116 -21.10 -12.16 -5.68
CA GLN A 116 -22.01 -12.94 -6.54
C GLN A 116 -23.30 -13.32 -5.80
N ASN A 117 -23.19 -13.77 -4.53
CA ASN A 117 -24.37 -14.11 -3.73
C ASN A 117 -25.30 -12.91 -3.52
N ILE A 118 -24.73 -11.71 -3.28
CA ILE A 118 -25.51 -10.46 -3.20
C ILE A 118 -26.27 -10.19 -4.50
N VAL A 119 -25.57 -10.27 -5.64
CA VAL A 119 -26.19 -10.03 -6.96
C VAL A 119 -27.23 -11.10 -7.27
N GLN A 120 -26.96 -12.36 -6.97
CA GLN A 120 -27.91 -13.46 -7.16
C GLN A 120 -29.15 -13.28 -6.28
N TYR A 121 -28.99 -13.00 -4.99
CA TYR A 121 -30.10 -12.76 -4.06
C TYR A 121 -31.01 -11.65 -4.58
N ARG A 122 -30.43 -10.50 -4.92
CA ARG A 122 -31.16 -9.37 -5.51
C ARG A 122 -31.99 -9.74 -6.75
N ASN A 123 -31.43 -10.59 -7.61
CA ASN A 123 -32.06 -10.97 -8.88
C ASN A 123 -33.14 -12.05 -8.72
N THR A 124 -33.06 -12.87 -7.66
CA THR A 124 -33.95 -14.04 -7.47
C THR A 124 -35.01 -13.81 -6.42
N GLN A 125 -34.75 -13.05 -5.38
CA GLN A 125 -35.69 -12.83 -4.28
C GLN A 125 -36.41 -11.48 -4.41
N ALA A 126 -35.73 -10.40 -4.12
CA ALA A 126 -36.25 -9.03 -4.26
C ALA A 126 -35.10 -8.02 -4.12
N PRO A 127 -35.26 -6.77 -4.60
CA PRO A 127 -34.35 -5.69 -4.25
C PRO A 127 -34.30 -5.48 -2.73
N PHE A 128 -33.10 -5.19 -2.21
CA PHE A 128 -32.87 -4.87 -0.81
C PHE A 128 -33.62 -3.57 -0.44
N GLN A 129 -34.27 -3.55 0.73
CA GLN A 129 -34.94 -2.37 1.25
C GLN A 129 -34.00 -1.55 2.14
N GLU A 130 -33.13 -2.23 2.90
CA GLU A 130 -32.11 -1.66 3.74
C GLU A 130 -30.79 -2.44 3.63
N VAL A 131 -29.69 -1.85 4.09
CA VAL A 131 -28.36 -2.52 4.03
C VAL A 131 -28.35 -3.76 4.94
N ASP A 132 -29.13 -3.75 6.01
CA ASP A 132 -29.22 -4.86 6.96
C ASP A 132 -29.87 -6.10 6.39
N ASP A 133 -30.63 -6.01 5.30
CA ASP A 133 -31.18 -7.15 4.58
C ASP A 133 -30.07 -8.09 4.05
N LEU A 134 -28.83 -7.61 3.92
CA LEU A 134 -27.69 -8.42 3.52
C LEU A 134 -27.40 -9.59 4.46
N ILE A 135 -27.89 -9.56 5.70
CA ILE A 135 -27.78 -10.69 6.63
C ILE A 135 -28.45 -11.95 6.10
N ASN A 136 -29.43 -11.82 5.19
CA ASN A 136 -30.14 -12.92 4.56
C ASN A 136 -29.37 -13.53 3.39
N VAL A 137 -28.28 -12.91 2.97
CA VAL A 137 -27.43 -13.41 1.88
C VAL A 137 -26.49 -14.47 2.41
N SER A 138 -26.45 -15.64 1.73
CA SER A 138 -25.59 -16.76 2.12
C SER A 138 -24.12 -16.33 2.23
N GLY A 139 -23.51 -16.62 3.38
CA GLY A 139 -22.11 -16.29 3.68
C GLY A 139 -21.90 -14.92 4.33
N ILE A 140 -22.93 -14.09 4.48
CA ILE A 140 -22.85 -12.82 5.20
C ILE A 140 -23.37 -13.01 6.63
N GLY A 141 -22.45 -12.97 7.60
CA GLY A 141 -22.78 -12.92 9.03
C GLY A 141 -22.67 -11.51 9.58
N GLN A 142 -23.04 -11.30 10.85
CA GLN A 142 -23.07 -9.99 11.50
C GLN A 142 -21.73 -9.26 11.41
N VAL A 143 -20.60 -9.94 11.63
CA VAL A 143 -19.25 -9.36 11.55
C VAL A 143 -18.94 -8.86 10.14
N THR A 144 -19.32 -9.60 9.12
CA THR A 144 -19.14 -9.19 7.72
C THR A 144 -20.03 -8.00 7.41
N LEU A 145 -21.30 -8.05 7.81
CA LEU A 145 -22.27 -6.96 7.62
C LEU A 145 -21.79 -5.66 8.26
N ASP A 146 -21.34 -5.71 9.52
CA ASP A 146 -20.84 -4.53 10.23
C ASP A 146 -19.60 -3.91 9.53
N ARG A 147 -18.76 -4.74 8.91
CA ARG A 147 -17.58 -4.30 8.15
C ARG A 147 -17.94 -3.64 6.82
N ILE A 148 -18.89 -4.20 6.07
CA ILE A 148 -19.25 -3.71 4.72
C ILE A 148 -20.27 -2.58 4.73
N ARG A 149 -21.06 -2.45 5.80
CA ARG A 149 -22.13 -1.44 5.97
C ARG A 149 -21.69 -0.01 5.63
N PRO A 150 -20.52 0.48 6.05
CA PRO A 150 -20.09 1.86 5.77
C PRO A 150 -19.95 2.19 4.27
N TYR A 151 -19.75 1.17 3.44
CA TYR A 151 -19.47 1.30 2.02
C TYR A 151 -20.70 1.05 1.13
N LEU A 152 -21.84 0.73 1.74
CA LEU A 152 -23.04 0.31 1.03
C LEU A 152 -24.24 1.20 1.41
N THR A 153 -25.12 1.37 0.43
CA THR A 153 -26.39 2.09 0.60
C THR A 153 -27.49 1.41 -0.19
N VAL A 154 -28.73 1.70 0.19
CA VAL A 154 -29.92 1.34 -0.57
C VAL A 154 -30.61 2.64 -0.98
N SER A 155 -30.74 2.86 -2.28
CA SER A 155 -31.55 3.95 -2.82
C SER A 155 -32.68 3.36 -3.64
N THR A 156 -33.89 3.70 -3.29
CA THR A 156 -35.12 3.34 -4.01
C THR A 156 -35.44 4.28 -5.17
N GLY A 157 -34.52 5.19 -5.53
CA GLY A 157 -34.68 6.12 -6.61
C GLY A 157 -34.97 5.42 -7.93
N LEU A 158 -36.07 5.79 -8.58
CA LEU A 158 -36.51 5.27 -9.87
C LEU A 158 -35.37 5.28 -10.88
N ASP A 159 -35.00 4.08 -11.33
CA ASP A 159 -34.01 3.89 -12.36
C ASP A 159 -34.60 4.32 -13.72
N ARG A 160 -34.25 5.50 -14.17
CA ARG A 160 -34.47 5.93 -15.55
C ARG A 160 -33.23 5.59 -16.39
N GLY A 161 -32.73 4.37 -16.28
CA GLY A 161 -31.43 3.94 -16.77
C GLY A 161 -31.39 3.58 -18.26
N ARG A 162 -31.69 4.45 -19.16
CA ARG A 162 -31.43 4.19 -20.60
C ARG A 162 -30.78 5.34 -21.37
N ASP A 163 -30.79 6.56 -20.86
CA ASP A 163 -30.34 7.71 -21.61
C ASP A 163 -29.05 8.29 -21.05
N LEU A 164 -28.15 8.73 -21.92
CA LEU A 164 -27.03 9.61 -21.57
C LEU A 164 -27.62 10.83 -20.86
N TYR A 165 -27.32 11.00 -19.59
CA TYR A 165 -27.79 12.14 -18.82
C TYR A 165 -27.02 13.40 -19.23
N LEU A 166 -27.43 14.02 -20.34
CA LEU A 166 -26.89 15.28 -20.83
C LEU A 166 -27.40 16.49 -20.02
N ASN A 167 -28.40 16.29 -19.17
CA ASN A 167 -28.97 17.36 -18.37
C ASN A 167 -28.03 17.72 -17.19
N PRO A 168 -27.52 18.95 -17.10
CA PRO A 168 -26.61 19.39 -16.04
C PRO A 168 -27.16 19.21 -14.63
N ARG A 169 -28.48 19.16 -14.42
CA ARG A 169 -29.08 18.91 -13.11
C ARG A 169 -28.72 17.57 -12.51
N TYR A 170 -28.51 16.55 -13.32
CA TYR A 170 -28.05 15.23 -12.83
C TYR A 170 -26.57 15.24 -12.42
N TRP A 171 -25.76 16.17 -12.96
CA TRP A 171 -24.35 16.28 -12.63
C TRP A 171 -24.12 16.92 -11.26
N THR A 172 -25.10 17.62 -10.70
CA THR A 172 -25.04 18.26 -9.39
C THR A 172 -25.80 17.51 -8.30
N GLU A 173 -26.46 16.41 -8.65
CA GLU A 173 -27.21 15.60 -7.68
C GLU A 173 -26.25 14.90 -6.70
N ASN A 174 -26.51 15.03 -5.38
CA ASN A 174 -25.64 14.55 -4.31
C ASN A 174 -24.20 15.07 -4.41
N SER A 175 -24.06 16.33 -4.76
CA SER A 175 -22.74 16.94 -4.89
C SER A 175 -22.06 17.15 -3.54
N ARG A 176 -20.75 16.99 -3.55
CA ARG A 176 -19.82 17.29 -2.45
C ARG A 176 -18.64 18.07 -2.97
N PHE A 177 -18.25 19.08 -2.22
CA PHE A 177 -16.99 19.76 -2.40
C PHE A 177 -16.08 19.46 -1.20
N GLU A 178 -14.83 19.08 -1.46
CA GLU A 178 -13.78 18.95 -0.47
C GLU A 178 -12.56 19.73 -0.92
N GLY A 179 -12.07 20.61 -0.07
CA GLY A 179 -10.79 21.29 -0.27
C GLY A 179 -9.93 21.12 0.94
N PHE A 180 -8.63 20.87 0.78
CA PHE A 180 -7.72 20.91 1.89
C PHE A 180 -6.34 21.43 1.51
N SER A 181 -5.68 22.01 2.50
CA SER A 181 -4.32 22.51 2.43
C SER A 181 -3.53 21.96 3.59
N ARG A 182 -2.30 21.49 3.32
CA ARG A 182 -1.40 20.86 4.26
C ARG A 182 -0.03 21.48 4.19
N TYR A 183 0.51 21.77 5.34
CA TYR A 183 1.87 22.23 5.57
C TYR A 183 2.61 21.21 6.43
N GLN A 184 3.81 20.81 6.04
CA GLN A 184 4.67 19.92 6.82
C GLN A 184 6.12 20.38 6.73
N GLN A 185 6.89 20.20 7.83
CA GLN A 185 8.29 20.58 7.87
C GLN A 185 9.05 19.76 8.92
N VAL A 186 10.32 19.46 8.63
CA VAL A 186 11.32 19.04 9.60
C VAL A 186 11.89 20.31 10.24
N LEU A 187 11.92 20.39 11.58
CA LEU A 187 12.29 21.61 12.29
C LEU A 187 13.81 21.80 12.38
N GLU A 188 14.56 20.70 12.45
CA GLU A 188 16.02 20.74 12.42
C GLU A 188 16.51 21.06 11.02
N GLU A 189 17.49 21.94 10.92
CA GLU A 189 18.08 22.36 9.65
C GLU A 189 18.86 21.20 9.01
N GLN A 190 18.53 20.88 7.79
CA GLN A 190 19.21 19.87 7.00
C GLN A 190 20.36 20.48 6.19
N ARG A 191 21.44 19.74 6.02
CA ARG A 191 22.66 20.18 5.33
C ARG A 191 22.41 20.75 3.93
N GLY A 192 21.39 20.23 3.22
CA GLY A 192 21.03 20.71 1.88
C GLY A 192 20.60 22.17 1.84
N TYR A 193 20.07 22.74 2.94
CA TYR A 193 19.69 24.15 3.03
C TYR A 193 20.86 25.06 3.44
N GLN A 194 21.94 24.51 4.01
CA GLN A 194 23.16 25.25 4.34
C GLN A 194 24.13 25.30 3.16
N ARG A 195 24.02 24.35 2.24
CA ARG A 195 24.90 24.21 1.10
C ARG A 195 24.47 25.15 -0.01
N PRO A 196 25.40 25.88 -0.67
CA PRO A 196 25.06 26.66 -1.87
C PRO A 196 24.47 25.78 -2.98
N ASP A 197 23.49 26.31 -3.73
CA ASP A 197 22.82 25.62 -4.85
C ASP A 197 23.85 25.13 -5.88
N SER A 198 24.88 25.97 -6.20
CA SER A 198 25.97 25.65 -7.12
C SER A 198 26.83 24.46 -6.69
N LEU A 199 26.79 24.08 -5.42
CA LEU A 199 27.45 22.92 -4.85
C LEU A 199 26.46 21.76 -4.57
N GLY A 200 25.26 21.81 -5.16
CA GLY A 200 24.23 20.78 -5.04
C GLY A 200 23.36 20.91 -3.79
N GLY A 201 23.27 22.11 -3.22
CA GLY A 201 22.28 22.45 -2.17
C GLY A 201 20.85 22.50 -2.71
N PHE A 202 19.89 22.63 -1.81
CA PHE A 202 18.48 22.76 -2.16
C PHE A 202 18.17 24.20 -2.58
N VAL A 203 17.46 24.35 -3.71
CA VAL A 203 17.10 25.67 -4.27
C VAL A 203 15.83 26.26 -3.63
N GLY A 204 15.02 25.45 -2.95
CA GLY A 204 13.76 25.88 -2.36
C GLY A 204 13.70 25.77 -0.84
N SER A 205 12.54 26.04 -0.28
CA SER A 205 12.29 26.05 1.17
C SER A 205 12.13 24.64 1.78
N PRO A 206 12.36 24.48 3.10
CA PRO A 206 12.20 23.17 3.79
C PRO A 206 10.74 22.73 3.96
N VAL A 207 9.80 23.49 3.47
CA VAL A 207 8.37 23.26 3.59
C VAL A 207 7.89 22.27 2.54
N LYS A 208 7.18 21.22 2.97
CA LYS A 208 6.27 20.48 2.09
C LYS A 208 4.91 21.16 2.13
N TYR A 209 4.39 21.49 0.97
CA TYR A 209 3.08 22.12 0.83
C TYR A 209 2.23 21.35 -0.16
N TYR A 210 1.04 20.92 0.28
CA TYR A 210 0.09 20.15 -0.51
C TYR A 210 -1.28 20.79 -0.44
N GLN A 211 -1.96 20.88 -1.58
CA GLN A 211 -3.36 21.31 -1.62
C GLN A 211 -4.16 20.49 -2.62
N ARG A 212 -5.42 20.27 -2.29
CA ARG A 212 -6.37 19.56 -3.17
C ARG A 212 -7.74 20.19 -3.10
N PHE A 213 -8.35 20.32 -4.26
CA PHE A 213 -9.73 20.74 -4.45
C PHE A 213 -10.47 19.69 -5.25
N ARG A 214 -11.53 19.16 -4.70
CA ARG A 214 -12.30 18.08 -5.31
C ARG A 214 -13.78 18.37 -5.24
N TYR A 215 -14.44 18.18 -6.36
CA TYR A 215 -15.89 18.15 -6.47
C TYR A 215 -16.32 16.76 -6.93
N THR A 216 -17.29 16.16 -6.27
CA THR A 216 -17.85 14.86 -6.64
C THR A 216 -19.36 14.89 -6.58
N SER A 217 -20.01 14.24 -7.54
CA SER A 217 -21.43 13.95 -7.53
C SER A 217 -21.66 12.50 -8.00
N ASN A 218 -22.91 12.08 -8.17
CA ASN A 218 -23.23 10.76 -8.68
C ASN A 218 -22.62 10.48 -10.07
N HIS A 219 -22.43 11.52 -10.90
CA HIS A 219 -22.03 11.37 -12.31
C HIS A 219 -20.79 12.18 -12.70
N LEU A 220 -20.37 13.17 -11.90
CA LEU A 220 -19.26 14.05 -12.22
C LEU A 220 -18.23 14.06 -11.08
N SER A 221 -16.95 13.92 -11.44
CA SER A 221 -15.81 14.15 -10.55
C SER A 221 -14.86 15.16 -11.19
N LEU A 222 -14.51 16.19 -10.43
CA LEU A 222 -13.48 17.16 -10.78
C LEU A 222 -12.42 17.13 -9.68
N ASN A 223 -11.15 17.23 -10.03
CA ASN A 223 -10.07 17.30 -9.05
C ASN A 223 -8.95 18.20 -9.55
N LEU A 224 -8.33 18.89 -8.61
CA LEU A 224 -7.05 19.59 -8.77
C LEU A 224 -6.21 19.29 -7.52
N THR A 225 -5.06 18.66 -7.72
CA THR A 225 -4.08 18.36 -6.67
C THR A 225 -2.78 19.04 -7.03
N GLN A 226 -2.16 19.71 -6.06
CA GLN A 226 -0.88 20.38 -6.23
C GLN A 226 0.03 20.01 -5.06
N ASP A 227 1.28 19.68 -5.37
CA ASP A 227 2.29 19.27 -4.39
C ASP A 227 3.60 20.02 -4.64
N LYS A 228 4.28 20.34 -3.55
CA LYS A 228 5.62 20.88 -3.50
C LYS A 228 6.39 20.20 -2.41
N ASP A 229 7.44 19.47 -2.78
CA ASP A 229 8.29 18.76 -1.84
C ASP A 229 9.29 19.69 -1.12
N PRO A 230 9.81 19.28 0.07
CA PRO A 230 10.86 20.01 0.76
C PRO A 230 12.11 20.14 -0.11
N GLY A 231 12.62 21.37 -0.26
CA GLY A 231 13.77 21.67 -1.10
C GLY A 231 13.44 22.17 -2.50
N GLU A 232 12.18 22.07 -2.93
CA GLU A 232 11.70 22.62 -4.19
C GLU A 232 11.31 24.10 -4.05
N PRO A 233 11.50 24.92 -5.08
CA PRO A 233 11.05 26.30 -5.07
C PRO A 233 9.53 26.41 -5.28
N LEU A 234 8.94 27.46 -4.76
CA LEU A 234 7.58 27.92 -5.03
C LEU A 234 7.65 29.44 -5.19
N GLU A 235 7.94 29.90 -6.40
CA GLU A 235 8.12 31.32 -6.67
C GLU A 235 6.78 32.05 -6.82
N HIS A 236 5.76 31.36 -7.35
CA HIS A 236 4.40 31.86 -7.50
C HIS A 236 3.37 30.82 -7.02
N PRO A 237 2.17 31.22 -6.57
CA PRO A 237 1.13 30.30 -6.11
C PRO A 237 0.64 29.28 -7.14
N ALA A 238 0.95 29.47 -8.42
CA ALA A 238 0.62 28.55 -9.51
C ALA A 238 1.81 27.66 -9.94
N ASP A 239 3.00 27.89 -9.39
CA ASP A 239 4.26 27.24 -9.81
C ASP A 239 4.59 26.05 -8.91
N PHE A 240 3.63 25.17 -8.73
CA PHE A 240 3.88 23.90 -8.06
C PHE A 240 4.70 22.97 -8.93
N ASP A 241 5.61 22.22 -8.33
CA ASP A 241 6.44 21.26 -9.05
C ASP A 241 5.56 20.18 -9.68
N TYR A 242 4.56 19.71 -8.94
CA TYR A 242 3.59 18.75 -9.44
C TYR A 242 2.15 19.28 -9.37
N THR A 243 1.43 19.09 -10.47
CA THR A 243 -0.02 19.36 -10.54
C THR A 243 -0.71 18.21 -11.26
N SER A 244 -1.70 17.58 -10.60
CA SER A 244 -2.61 16.65 -11.23
C SER A 244 -4.04 17.17 -11.26
N TRP A 245 -4.78 16.84 -12.32
CA TRP A 245 -6.16 17.24 -12.46
C TRP A 245 -6.95 16.25 -13.30
N HIS A 246 -8.23 16.15 -13.04
CA HIS A 246 -9.13 15.41 -13.92
C HIS A 246 -10.54 16.00 -13.98
N ILE A 247 -11.21 15.71 -15.07
CA ILE A 247 -12.66 15.81 -15.27
C ILE A 247 -13.15 14.42 -15.63
N ALA A 248 -14.07 13.84 -14.85
CA ALA A 248 -14.54 12.49 -15.08
C ALA A 248 -16.05 12.41 -15.02
N LEU A 249 -16.66 11.84 -16.06
CA LEU A 249 -18.05 11.41 -16.08
C LEU A 249 -18.11 9.92 -15.70
N GLN A 250 -19.00 9.57 -14.78
CA GLN A 250 -19.13 8.21 -14.24
C GLN A 250 -20.61 7.78 -14.22
N ASN A 251 -20.84 6.46 -14.27
CA ASN A 251 -22.16 5.86 -14.08
C ASN A 251 -23.25 6.38 -15.03
N ASN A 252 -22.90 6.64 -16.29
CA ASN A 252 -23.81 7.22 -17.28
C ASN A 252 -24.31 6.14 -18.26
N GLY A 253 -25.14 5.22 -17.78
CA GLY A 253 -25.72 4.14 -18.54
C GLY A 253 -24.67 3.13 -19.01
N ARG A 254 -24.51 2.98 -20.35
CA ARG A 254 -23.48 2.14 -20.95
C ARG A 254 -22.08 2.79 -20.93
N LEU A 255 -22.01 4.11 -20.86
CA LEU A 255 -20.75 4.82 -20.63
C LEU A 255 -20.43 4.77 -19.13
N ARG A 256 -19.60 3.79 -18.74
CA ARG A 256 -19.24 3.58 -17.33
C ARG A 256 -18.37 4.70 -16.80
N ASN A 257 -17.39 5.11 -17.60
CA ASN A 257 -16.56 6.27 -17.29
C ASN A 257 -16.04 6.92 -18.57
N LEU A 258 -15.80 8.21 -18.48
CA LEU A 258 -15.02 9.02 -19.44
C LEU A 258 -14.17 9.97 -18.61
N ILE A 259 -12.86 9.91 -18.74
CA ILE A 259 -11.93 10.69 -17.96
C ILE A 259 -11.05 11.51 -18.90
N ILE A 260 -10.89 12.78 -18.58
CA ILE A 260 -9.98 13.71 -19.25
C ILE A 260 -9.03 14.25 -18.16
N GLY A 261 -7.74 14.25 -18.41
CA GLY A 261 -6.71 14.61 -17.45
C GLY A 261 -5.98 13.39 -16.89
N ASP A 262 -5.72 13.36 -15.59
CA ASP A 262 -4.97 12.29 -14.95
C ASP A 262 -5.86 11.10 -14.56
N PHE A 263 -5.40 9.88 -14.91
CA PHE A 263 -6.11 8.65 -14.63
C PHE A 263 -5.16 7.49 -14.31
N SER A 264 -5.68 6.48 -13.62
CA SER A 264 -5.00 5.22 -13.34
C SER A 264 -5.66 4.08 -14.11
N VAL A 265 -4.89 3.03 -14.40
CA VAL A 265 -5.34 1.83 -15.10
C VAL A 265 -4.94 0.61 -14.27
N ALA A 266 -5.87 -0.30 -13.98
CA ALA A 266 -5.60 -1.52 -13.25
C ALA A 266 -6.43 -2.67 -13.82
N PHE A 267 -5.79 -3.54 -14.62
CA PHE A 267 -6.42 -4.66 -15.30
C PHE A 267 -5.82 -6.00 -14.89
N GLY A 268 -6.62 -7.07 -14.95
CA GLY A 268 -6.23 -8.44 -14.69
C GLY A 268 -5.62 -8.66 -13.30
N GLN A 269 -4.51 -9.37 -13.24
CA GLN A 269 -3.69 -9.59 -12.04
C GLN A 269 -2.51 -8.61 -11.93
N GLY A 270 -2.46 -7.63 -12.83
CA GLY A 270 -1.48 -6.57 -12.83
C GLY A 270 -0.15 -6.93 -13.48
N LEU A 271 -0.07 -7.97 -14.29
CA LEU A 271 1.18 -8.29 -14.98
C LEU A 271 1.54 -7.24 -16.03
N LEU A 272 0.55 -6.71 -16.73
CA LEU A 272 0.78 -5.77 -17.83
C LEU A 272 0.47 -4.32 -17.48
N LEU A 273 -0.68 -4.05 -16.89
CA LEU A 273 -1.21 -2.71 -16.64
C LEU A 273 -1.78 -2.62 -15.22
N TRP A 274 -1.04 -1.99 -14.33
CA TRP A 274 -1.46 -1.74 -12.96
C TRP A 274 -0.81 -0.48 -12.42
N SER A 275 -1.47 0.65 -12.58
CA SER A 275 -1.08 1.88 -11.91
C SER A 275 -1.88 2.05 -10.61
N GLY A 276 -1.18 2.42 -9.56
CA GLY A 276 -1.75 2.62 -8.24
C GLY A 276 -1.40 1.53 -7.22
N GLY A 277 -1.79 1.75 -5.97
CA GLY A 277 -1.40 0.91 -4.84
C GLY A 277 -1.81 -0.56 -4.99
N ALA A 278 -0.89 -1.43 -4.65
CA ALA A 278 -1.11 -2.85 -4.46
C ALA A 278 -0.52 -3.27 -3.12
N PHE A 279 -1.22 -4.10 -2.37
CA PHE A 279 -0.66 -4.65 -1.15
C PHE A 279 0.40 -5.71 -1.48
N GLY A 280 1.55 -5.63 -0.82
CA GLY A 280 2.52 -6.70 -0.77
C GLY A 280 2.06 -7.88 0.10
N LYS A 281 2.93 -8.86 0.31
CA LYS A 281 2.67 -10.01 1.18
C LYS A 281 2.50 -9.57 2.64
N GLY A 282 1.42 -10.02 3.29
CA GLY A 282 1.08 -9.63 4.66
C GLY A 282 0.07 -10.58 5.30
N SER A 283 -0.61 -10.14 6.34
CA SER A 283 -1.57 -10.93 7.11
C SER A 283 -2.87 -11.25 6.36
N GLU A 284 -3.23 -10.48 5.32
CA GLU A 284 -4.34 -10.83 4.43
C GLU A 284 -3.89 -11.85 3.38
N VAL A 285 -3.72 -13.07 3.84
CA VAL A 285 -3.05 -14.16 3.10
C VAL A 285 -3.85 -14.70 1.91
N ILE A 286 -5.16 -14.48 1.85
CA ILE A 286 -6.02 -15.05 0.79
C ILE A 286 -6.19 -14.08 -0.37
N ARG A 287 -6.44 -12.80 -0.10
CA ARG A 287 -6.81 -11.81 -1.13
C ARG A 287 -5.62 -11.12 -1.78
N THR A 288 -4.51 -10.98 -1.05
CA THR A 288 -3.34 -10.27 -1.55
C THR A 288 -2.81 -10.85 -2.87
N PRO A 289 -2.73 -12.19 -3.05
CA PRO A 289 -2.27 -12.74 -4.32
C PRO A 289 -3.31 -12.67 -5.46
N ASN A 290 -4.59 -12.47 -5.15
CA ASN A 290 -5.67 -12.35 -6.12
C ASN A 290 -6.13 -10.90 -6.24
N LYS A 291 -5.50 -10.12 -7.10
CA LYS A 291 -5.81 -8.71 -7.27
C LYS A 291 -7.20 -8.49 -7.88
N ASN A 292 -7.95 -7.58 -7.29
CA ASN A 292 -9.21 -7.11 -7.85
C ASN A 292 -8.95 -5.97 -8.81
N GLU A 293 -9.18 -6.20 -10.11
CA GLU A 293 -9.06 -5.14 -11.12
C GLU A 293 -9.98 -3.95 -10.79
N ARG A 294 -9.48 -2.75 -11.03
CA ARG A 294 -10.20 -1.49 -10.76
C ARG A 294 -10.64 -0.77 -12.03
N GLY A 295 -10.24 -1.30 -13.20
CA GLY A 295 -10.51 -0.66 -14.47
C GLY A 295 -9.73 0.65 -14.66
N VAL A 296 -10.32 1.60 -15.37
CA VAL A 296 -9.79 2.96 -15.50
C VAL A 296 -10.47 3.86 -14.47
N ARG A 297 -9.69 4.65 -13.73
CA ARG A 297 -10.17 5.54 -12.67
C ARG A 297 -9.51 6.91 -12.73
N PRO A 298 -10.23 7.96 -12.27
CA PRO A 298 -9.62 9.25 -12.05
C PRO A 298 -8.47 9.14 -11.05
N PHE A 299 -7.35 9.81 -11.32
CA PHE A 299 -6.20 9.88 -10.45
C PHE A 299 -6.22 11.16 -9.61
N THR A 300 -5.94 11.06 -8.32
CA THR A 300 -6.03 12.16 -7.37
C THR A 300 -4.77 12.31 -6.51
N SER A 301 -3.83 11.36 -6.59
CA SER A 301 -2.60 11.35 -5.78
C SER A 301 -1.58 12.40 -6.25
N ALA A 302 -0.67 12.76 -5.34
CA ALA A 302 0.52 13.56 -5.63
C ALA A 302 1.73 12.74 -6.10
N GLN A 303 1.56 11.43 -6.33
CA GLN A 303 2.67 10.62 -6.84
C GLN A 303 2.92 10.92 -8.33
N GLU A 304 4.01 11.62 -8.59
CA GLU A 304 4.33 12.13 -9.91
C GLU A 304 4.60 11.05 -10.94
N MET A 305 5.12 9.91 -10.53
CA MET A 305 5.59 8.88 -11.47
C MET A 305 4.52 7.84 -11.81
N ILE A 306 3.40 7.81 -11.09
CA ILE A 306 2.29 6.87 -11.30
C ILE A 306 1.18 7.52 -12.13
N GLY A 307 0.46 6.70 -12.89
CA GLY A 307 -0.70 7.12 -13.67
C GLY A 307 -0.38 7.62 -15.07
N PHE A 308 -1.44 7.96 -15.77
CA PHE A 308 -1.48 8.40 -17.16
C PHE A 308 -2.12 9.78 -17.22
N ARG A 309 -1.81 10.56 -18.26
CA ARG A 309 -2.40 11.88 -18.51
C ARG A 309 -2.91 11.96 -19.94
N GLY A 310 -4.20 12.18 -20.12
CA GLY A 310 -4.82 12.23 -21.43
C GLY A 310 -6.32 11.96 -21.40
N VAL A 311 -6.78 10.92 -22.10
CA VAL A 311 -8.19 10.55 -22.14
C VAL A 311 -8.38 9.05 -22.01
N ALA A 312 -9.41 8.63 -21.27
CA ALA A 312 -9.78 7.24 -21.13
C ALA A 312 -11.29 7.07 -21.04
N ALA A 313 -11.82 5.98 -21.62
CA ALA A 313 -13.24 5.68 -21.57
C ALA A 313 -13.49 4.17 -21.45
N THR A 314 -14.57 3.81 -20.74
CA THR A 314 -15.09 2.44 -20.67
C THR A 314 -16.57 2.44 -21.07
N TYR A 315 -16.92 1.62 -22.06
CA TYR A 315 -18.26 1.48 -22.56
C TYR A 315 -18.74 0.02 -22.55
N GLY A 316 -19.99 -0.20 -22.22
CA GLY A 316 -20.66 -1.50 -22.26
C GLY A 316 -20.94 -2.09 -20.88
N ASN A 317 -21.69 -3.19 -20.88
CA ASN A 317 -22.11 -3.91 -19.68
C ASN A 317 -21.53 -5.34 -19.66
N ARG A 318 -22.17 -6.28 -20.38
CA ARG A 318 -21.68 -7.67 -20.48
C ARG A 318 -20.39 -7.77 -21.30
N LEU A 319 -20.35 -7.07 -22.42
CA LEU A 319 -19.12 -6.81 -23.17
C LEU A 319 -18.70 -5.38 -22.87
N GLN A 320 -17.54 -5.23 -22.26
CA GLN A 320 -16.94 -3.93 -21.91
C GLN A 320 -15.75 -3.67 -22.81
N LEU A 321 -15.72 -2.49 -23.37
CA LEU A 321 -14.63 -1.99 -24.19
C LEU A 321 -14.02 -0.79 -23.47
N THR A 322 -12.75 -0.85 -23.18
CA THR A 322 -11.99 0.25 -22.59
C THR A 322 -10.89 0.67 -23.56
N GLY A 323 -10.74 1.97 -23.74
CA GLY A 323 -9.64 2.54 -24.50
C GLY A 323 -9.05 3.74 -23.77
N PHE A 324 -7.75 3.94 -23.91
CA PHE A 324 -7.08 5.12 -23.36
C PHE A 324 -5.93 5.59 -24.24
N TYR A 325 -5.67 6.88 -24.14
CA TYR A 325 -4.53 7.57 -24.71
C TYR A 325 -3.89 8.45 -23.64
N SER A 326 -2.59 8.42 -23.56
CA SER A 326 -1.81 9.24 -22.63
C SER A 326 -0.62 9.87 -23.33
N ASN A 327 -0.40 11.16 -23.06
CA ASN A 327 0.82 11.88 -23.44
C ASN A 327 1.35 12.62 -22.20
N ARG A 328 2.53 12.25 -21.74
CA ARG A 328 3.09 12.73 -20.48
C ARG A 328 4.59 12.96 -20.61
N GLN A 329 5.08 13.98 -19.91
CA GLN A 329 6.52 14.20 -19.73
C GLN A 329 6.99 13.45 -18.47
N ARG A 330 8.18 12.89 -18.54
CA ARG A 330 8.87 12.18 -17.45
C ARG A 330 10.22 12.82 -17.16
N THR A 331 10.68 12.66 -15.92
CA THR A 331 12.04 13.03 -15.52
C THR A 331 12.98 11.85 -15.75
N ALA A 332 14.02 12.04 -16.55
CA ALA A 332 15.00 10.99 -16.86
C ALA A 332 16.43 11.50 -16.76
N SER A 333 17.35 10.66 -16.32
CA SER A 333 18.77 10.97 -16.30
C SER A 333 19.36 10.87 -17.72
N GLU A 334 19.98 11.93 -18.19
CA GLU A 334 20.67 11.96 -19.48
C GLU A 334 21.97 11.17 -19.42
N ILE A 335 22.23 10.42 -20.46
CA ILE A 335 23.53 9.76 -20.71
C ILE A 335 24.37 10.67 -21.60
N ASP A 336 23.74 11.13 -22.68
CA ASP A 336 24.26 12.12 -23.63
C ASP A 336 23.10 12.86 -24.31
N ASP A 337 23.35 13.65 -25.32
CA ASP A 337 22.34 14.42 -26.06
C ASP A 337 21.24 13.55 -26.71
N THR A 338 21.52 12.26 -26.92
CA THR A 338 20.63 11.35 -27.62
C THR A 338 19.92 10.38 -26.66
N TYR A 339 20.67 9.80 -25.73
CA TYR A 339 20.20 8.70 -24.88
C TYR A 339 19.88 9.15 -23.47
N VAL A 340 18.85 8.52 -22.91
CA VAL A 340 18.46 8.68 -21.51
C VAL A 340 18.42 7.34 -20.78
N ARG A 341 18.51 7.35 -19.46
CA ARG A 341 18.17 6.19 -18.63
C ARG A 341 16.66 6.09 -18.46
N PHE A 342 16.18 4.90 -18.09
CA PHE A 342 14.77 4.74 -17.76
C PHE A 342 14.33 5.80 -16.71
N PRO A 343 13.12 6.38 -16.81
CA PRO A 343 12.66 7.44 -15.92
C PRO A 343 12.84 7.08 -14.44
N THR A 344 13.24 8.06 -13.64
CA THR A 344 13.37 7.91 -12.19
C THR A 344 12.01 7.94 -11.50
N GLU A 345 11.88 7.24 -10.38
CA GLU A 345 10.61 7.18 -9.61
C GLU A 345 10.52 8.25 -8.51
N SER A 346 11.60 9.02 -8.26
CA SER A 346 11.66 9.92 -7.11
C SER A 346 10.80 11.18 -7.24
N GLY A 347 10.59 11.70 -8.44
CA GLY A 347 9.84 12.94 -8.68
C GLY A 347 10.47 14.21 -8.08
N TYR A 348 11.64 14.15 -7.45
CA TYR A 348 12.25 15.30 -6.77
C TYR A 348 13.01 16.22 -7.71
N HIS A 349 12.76 17.56 -7.57
CA HIS A 349 13.42 18.63 -8.32
C HIS A 349 13.97 19.72 -7.39
N ARG A 350 14.78 19.31 -6.38
CA ARG A 350 15.25 20.12 -5.24
C ARG A 350 16.57 20.80 -5.47
N THR A 351 17.43 20.24 -6.34
CA THR A 351 18.75 20.76 -6.68
C THR A 351 18.78 21.25 -8.12
N LEU A 352 19.75 22.09 -8.50
CA LEU A 352 19.89 22.55 -9.89
C LEU A 352 19.98 21.37 -10.87
N ASN A 353 20.76 20.35 -10.53
CA ASN A 353 20.91 19.14 -11.37
C ASN A 353 19.60 18.33 -11.51
N GLU A 354 18.79 18.19 -10.43
CA GLU A 354 17.47 17.55 -10.50
C GLU A 354 16.52 18.39 -11.38
N ARG A 355 16.56 19.71 -11.29
CA ARG A 355 15.73 20.64 -12.09
C ARG A 355 16.07 20.64 -13.58
N GLU A 356 17.34 20.57 -13.94
CA GLU A 356 17.78 20.47 -15.35
C GLU A 356 17.20 19.22 -16.04
N ARG A 357 16.98 18.16 -15.29
CA ARG A 357 16.43 16.88 -15.80
C ARG A 357 14.90 16.81 -15.72
N ARG A 358 14.25 17.84 -15.17
CA ARG A 358 12.80 17.84 -14.96
C ARG A 358 12.05 17.75 -16.28
N LEU A 359 11.16 16.75 -16.38
CA LEU A 359 10.21 16.57 -17.49
C LEU A 359 10.88 16.58 -18.89
N ASN A 360 12.07 15.98 -19.02
CA ASN A 360 12.90 16.00 -20.21
C ASN A 360 12.71 14.79 -21.17
N LEU A 361 11.77 13.88 -20.85
CA LEU A 361 11.46 12.70 -21.65
C LEU A 361 9.97 12.60 -21.94
N GLY A 362 9.57 12.74 -23.21
CA GLY A 362 8.20 12.54 -23.64
C GLY A 362 7.83 11.06 -23.71
N GLN A 363 6.67 10.72 -23.13
CA GLN A 363 6.09 9.38 -23.14
C GLN A 363 4.66 9.42 -23.68
N GLU A 364 4.44 8.69 -24.77
CA GLU A 364 3.15 8.51 -25.40
C GLU A 364 2.69 7.05 -25.26
N THR A 365 1.47 6.84 -24.80
CA THR A 365 0.95 5.49 -24.57
C THR A 365 -0.50 5.36 -25.07
N PHE A 366 -0.75 4.33 -25.86
CA PHE A 366 -2.10 3.89 -26.23
C PHE A 366 -2.37 2.55 -25.55
N GLY A 367 -3.58 2.34 -25.10
CA GLY A 367 -3.93 1.04 -24.55
C GLY A 367 -5.42 0.80 -24.53
N GLY A 368 -5.75 -0.44 -24.23
CA GLY A 368 -7.15 -0.83 -24.16
C GLY A 368 -7.39 -2.22 -23.60
N ARG A 369 -8.65 -2.52 -23.38
CA ARG A 369 -9.14 -3.78 -22.85
C ARG A 369 -10.48 -4.15 -23.43
N VAL A 370 -10.65 -5.43 -23.77
CA VAL A 370 -11.93 -6.07 -24.02
C VAL A 370 -12.21 -7.05 -22.89
N ARG A 371 -13.34 -6.89 -22.19
CA ARG A 371 -13.74 -7.76 -21.10
C ARG A 371 -15.13 -8.32 -21.35
N LEU A 372 -15.25 -9.66 -21.29
CA LEU A 372 -16.51 -10.39 -21.42
C LEU A 372 -16.94 -10.90 -20.05
N GLN A 373 -18.03 -10.36 -19.53
CA GLN A 373 -18.68 -10.82 -18.31
C GLN A 373 -19.54 -12.05 -18.60
N ILE A 374 -19.34 -13.13 -17.86
CA ILE A 374 -20.15 -14.34 -17.86
C ILE A 374 -20.81 -14.52 -16.48
N PRO A 375 -21.82 -15.41 -16.32
CA PRO A 375 -22.51 -15.56 -15.03
C PRO A 375 -21.60 -15.84 -13.84
N ASN A 376 -20.56 -16.66 -14.03
CA ASN A 376 -19.67 -17.12 -12.95
C ASN A 376 -18.26 -16.52 -13.05
N GLY A 377 -18.08 -15.38 -13.74
CA GLY A 377 -16.78 -14.77 -13.87
C GLY A 377 -16.60 -13.90 -15.09
N PHE A 378 -15.38 -13.78 -15.56
CA PHE A 378 -15.06 -13.01 -16.77
C PHE A 378 -13.79 -13.51 -17.46
N PHE A 379 -13.65 -13.12 -18.70
CA PHE A 379 -12.40 -13.16 -19.48
C PHE A 379 -12.05 -11.76 -19.94
N GLY A 380 -10.76 -11.43 -19.93
CA GLY A 380 -10.22 -10.16 -20.36
C GLY A 380 -9.06 -10.31 -21.33
N ILE A 381 -8.94 -9.38 -22.26
CA ILE A 381 -7.76 -9.20 -23.12
C ILE A 381 -7.38 -7.73 -23.06
N SER A 382 -6.12 -7.46 -22.77
CA SER A 382 -5.60 -6.09 -22.66
C SER A 382 -4.34 -5.91 -23.51
N GLY A 383 -4.04 -4.68 -23.87
CA GLY A 383 -2.80 -4.35 -24.55
C GLY A 383 -2.45 -2.89 -24.44
N PHE A 384 -1.17 -2.59 -24.61
CA PHE A 384 -0.66 -1.23 -24.75
C PHE A 384 0.43 -1.13 -25.80
N HIS A 385 0.63 0.08 -26.30
CA HIS A 385 1.79 0.50 -27.07
C HIS A 385 2.34 1.78 -26.46
N ASN A 386 3.60 1.77 -26.08
CA ASN A 386 4.33 2.89 -25.48
C ASN A 386 5.44 3.38 -26.41
N ARG A 387 5.63 4.69 -26.48
CA ARG A 387 6.71 5.32 -27.23
C ARG A 387 7.32 6.44 -26.40
N PHE A 388 8.65 6.44 -26.31
CA PHE A 388 9.46 7.56 -25.83
C PHE A 388 9.94 8.41 -27.02
N ASP A 389 10.06 9.72 -26.82
CA ASP A 389 10.60 10.65 -27.84
C ASP A 389 12.12 10.53 -27.99
N ARG A 390 12.82 10.05 -26.95
CA ARG A 390 14.26 9.74 -26.95
C ARG A 390 14.48 8.27 -26.63
N PRO A 391 15.57 7.64 -27.17
CA PRO A 391 15.88 6.26 -26.86
C PRO A 391 16.34 6.12 -25.40
N VAL A 392 15.75 5.15 -24.70
CA VAL A 392 16.18 4.70 -23.39
C VAL A 392 17.29 3.68 -23.56
N GLN A 393 18.38 3.80 -22.84
CA GLN A 393 19.49 2.87 -22.85
C GLN A 393 19.51 2.07 -21.54
N ALA A 394 19.58 0.74 -21.66
CA ALA A 394 19.83 -0.14 -20.54
C ALA A 394 21.25 0.07 -19.99
N GLY A 395 21.44 -0.24 -18.71
CA GLY A 395 22.78 -0.20 -18.12
C GLY A 395 23.59 -1.44 -18.48
N THR A 396 24.90 -1.37 -18.25
CA THR A 396 25.85 -2.46 -18.58
C THR A 396 26.10 -3.44 -17.43
N LEU A 397 25.54 -3.19 -16.27
CA LEU A 397 25.69 -4.08 -15.10
C LEU A 397 24.86 -5.37 -15.29
N PRO A 398 25.31 -6.51 -14.74
CA PRO A 398 24.63 -7.81 -14.96
C PRO A 398 23.12 -7.78 -14.67
N TRP A 399 22.67 -7.02 -13.68
CA TRP A 399 21.24 -6.88 -13.33
C TRP A 399 20.49 -5.85 -14.15
N GLN A 400 21.16 -5.15 -15.07
CA GLN A 400 20.57 -4.16 -15.97
C GLN A 400 20.43 -4.64 -17.40
N ILE A 401 21.04 -5.77 -17.74
CA ILE A 401 21.05 -6.31 -19.11
C ILE A 401 19.63 -6.57 -19.64
N ASN A 402 18.73 -6.99 -18.76
CA ASN A 402 17.32 -7.24 -19.08
C ASN A 402 16.42 -6.01 -18.89
N ASN A 403 16.97 -4.84 -18.56
CA ASN A 403 16.15 -3.62 -18.46
C ASN A 403 15.70 -3.16 -19.85
N PHE A 404 14.65 -2.34 -19.86
CA PHE A 404 14.12 -1.80 -21.11
C PHE A 404 15.20 -0.99 -21.86
N GLU A 405 15.31 -1.26 -23.15
CA GLU A 405 16.14 -0.52 -24.08
C GLU A 405 15.35 -0.21 -25.36
N GLY A 406 15.51 1.03 -25.87
CA GLY A 406 14.88 1.48 -27.09
C GLY A 406 13.84 2.60 -26.86
N GLN A 407 13.02 2.83 -27.86
CA GLN A 407 11.99 3.89 -27.83
C GLN A 407 10.55 3.36 -27.73
N LYS A 408 10.33 2.09 -28.04
CA LYS A 408 8.99 1.52 -28.18
C LYS A 408 8.89 0.22 -27.41
N LEU A 409 7.75 0.01 -26.78
CA LEU A 409 7.40 -1.25 -26.13
C LEU A 409 5.91 -1.49 -26.31
N SER A 410 5.54 -2.66 -26.80
CA SER A 410 4.15 -3.12 -26.83
C SER A 410 3.98 -4.33 -25.94
N GLY A 411 2.84 -4.39 -25.26
CA GLY A 411 2.50 -5.52 -24.41
C GLY A 411 1.06 -5.96 -24.62
N TYR A 412 0.82 -7.26 -24.43
CA TYR A 412 -0.49 -7.90 -24.56
C TYR A 412 -0.71 -8.85 -23.39
N SER A 413 -1.93 -8.93 -22.87
CA SER A 413 -2.27 -9.90 -21.84
C SER A 413 -3.67 -10.47 -22.02
N ALA A 414 -3.86 -11.69 -21.52
CA ALA A 414 -5.15 -12.33 -21.37
C ALA A 414 -5.30 -12.78 -19.91
N ASP A 415 -6.46 -12.52 -19.32
CA ASP A 415 -6.77 -12.84 -17.95
C ASP A 415 -8.17 -13.44 -17.79
N TYR A 416 -8.35 -14.14 -16.68
CA TYR A 416 -9.62 -14.76 -16.33
C TYR A 416 -9.88 -14.78 -14.84
N ARG A 417 -11.16 -14.81 -14.47
CA ARG A 417 -11.64 -15.14 -13.13
C ARG A 417 -12.91 -15.95 -13.23
N LEU A 418 -12.93 -17.16 -12.67
CA LEU A 418 -14.00 -18.14 -12.83
C LEU A 418 -14.35 -18.78 -11.49
N LEU A 419 -15.60 -18.72 -11.08
CA LEU A 419 -16.12 -19.39 -9.88
C LEU A 419 -16.82 -20.71 -10.26
N ALA A 420 -16.36 -21.81 -9.68
CA ALA A 420 -16.92 -23.15 -9.84
C ALA A 420 -17.16 -23.81 -8.47
N GLY A 421 -18.36 -23.66 -7.93
CA GLY A 421 -18.67 -24.12 -6.58
C GLY A 421 -17.77 -23.49 -5.52
N PRO A 422 -16.99 -24.26 -4.74
CA PRO A 422 -16.09 -23.73 -3.71
C PRO A 422 -14.74 -23.24 -4.25
N ILE A 423 -14.54 -23.26 -5.55
CA ILE A 423 -13.26 -22.97 -6.20
C ILE A 423 -13.38 -21.68 -7.01
N LEU A 424 -12.50 -20.69 -6.75
CA LEU A 424 -12.32 -19.51 -7.58
C LEU A 424 -10.98 -19.63 -8.31
N LEU A 425 -11.02 -19.78 -9.62
CA LEU A 425 -9.83 -19.77 -10.50
C LEU A 425 -9.56 -18.35 -10.98
N PHE A 426 -8.32 -17.94 -11.00
CA PHE A 426 -7.89 -16.65 -11.53
C PHE A 426 -6.49 -16.74 -12.14
N GLY A 427 -6.19 -15.84 -13.06
CA GLY A 427 -4.86 -15.77 -13.66
C GLY A 427 -4.74 -14.72 -14.74
N GLU A 428 -3.51 -14.47 -15.12
CA GLU A 428 -3.11 -13.62 -16.25
C GLU A 428 -1.86 -14.18 -16.92
N ALA A 429 -1.84 -14.16 -18.24
CA ALA A 429 -0.65 -14.39 -19.03
C ALA A 429 -0.38 -13.13 -19.87
N ALA A 430 0.85 -12.65 -19.87
CA ALA A 430 1.27 -11.43 -20.53
C ALA A 430 2.52 -11.66 -21.37
N TYR A 431 2.65 -10.92 -22.45
CA TYR A 431 3.78 -10.95 -23.38
C TYR A 431 4.15 -9.52 -23.77
N THR A 432 5.44 -9.25 -23.92
CA THR A 432 5.97 -7.98 -24.43
C THR A 432 6.83 -8.21 -25.67
N ASP A 433 6.80 -7.28 -26.63
CA ASP A 433 7.40 -7.42 -27.97
C ASP A 433 8.94 -7.49 -27.96
N ASN A 434 9.60 -7.30 -26.81
CA ASN A 434 10.99 -7.61 -26.59
C ASN A 434 11.28 -9.11 -26.35
N GLY A 435 10.26 -9.99 -26.43
CA GLY A 435 10.34 -11.43 -26.30
C GLY A 435 10.06 -12.01 -24.93
N GLY A 436 9.90 -11.17 -23.90
CA GLY A 436 9.61 -11.60 -22.53
C GLY A 436 8.14 -11.94 -22.29
N TYR A 437 7.86 -12.85 -21.36
CA TYR A 437 6.50 -13.21 -20.96
C TYR A 437 6.37 -13.41 -19.45
N GLY A 438 5.17 -13.24 -18.97
CA GLY A 438 4.80 -13.47 -17.56
C GLY A 438 3.54 -14.29 -17.45
N VAL A 439 3.47 -15.18 -16.47
CA VAL A 439 2.27 -15.97 -16.15
C VAL A 439 2.05 -15.96 -14.65
N LEU A 440 0.82 -15.71 -14.25
CA LEU A 440 0.33 -15.92 -12.89
C LEU A 440 -0.97 -16.72 -12.97
N ALA A 441 -1.04 -17.83 -12.24
CA ALA A 441 -2.23 -18.65 -12.13
C ALA A 441 -2.48 -19.03 -10.67
N GLY A 442 -3.71 -18.87 -10.21
CA GLY A 442 -4.06 -19.14 -8.83
C GLY A 442 -5.46 -19.72 -8.66
N THR A 443 -5.68 -20.27 -7.49
CA THR A 443 -6.97 -20.78 -7.07
C THR A 443 -7.22 -20.43 -5.60
N GLU A 444 -8.41 -19.92 -5.31
CA GLU A 444 -8.93 -19.82 -3.94
C GLU A 444 -9.90 -20.97 -3.69
N LEU A 445 -9.79 -21.56 -2.51
CA LEU A 445 -10.56 -22.74 -2.09
C LEU A 445 -11.27 -22.44 -0.78
N GLU A 446 -12.57 -22.64 -0.73
CA GLU A 446 -13.30 -22.72 0.54
C GLU A 446 -13.37 -24.17 1.02
N LEU A 447 -12.60 -24.49 2.04
CA LEU A 447 -12.54 -25.81 2.65
C LEU A 447 -13.51 -25.89 3.85
N GLY A 448 -14.81 -25.78 3.55
CA GLY A 448 -15.88 -25.70 4.54
C GLY A 448 -16.13 -24.26 5.04
N SER A 449 -16.87 -24.11 6.15
CA SER A 449 -17.33 -22.80 6.65
C SER A 449 -16.27 -21.99 7.42
N ARG A 450 -15.12 -22.59 7.73
CA ARG A 450 -14.11 -21.99 8.63
C ARG A 450 -12.75 -21.84 8.01
N THR A 451 -12.50 -22.42 6.84
CA THR A 451 -11.16 -22.48 6.25
C THR A 451 -11.20 -22.00 4.81
N ASP A 452 -10.39 -21.00 4.52
CA ASP A 452 -10.07 -20.56 3.17
C ASP A 452 -8.60 -20.84 2.88
N ALA A 453 -8.30 -21.25 1.66
CA ALA A 453 -6.93 -21.43 1.19
C ALA A 453 -6.75 -20.79 -0.19
N VAL A 454 -5.53 -20.40 -0.50
CA VAL A 454 -5.15 -19.91 -1.82
C VAL A 454 -3.83 -20.53 -2.24
N VAL A 455 -3.74 -20.92 -3.49
CA VAL A 455 -2.51 -21.42 -4.11
C VAL A 455 -2.24 -20.59 -5.33
N VAL A 456 -1.01 -20.10 -5.49
CA VAL A 456 -0.60 -19.31 -6.65
C VAL A 456 0.77 -19.76 -7.16
N TYR A 457 0.85 -19.99 -8.45
CA TYR A 457 2.11 -20.13 -9.18
C TYR A 457 2.34 -18.89 -10.03
N ARG A 458 3.58 -18.41 -10.07
CA ARG A 458 4.00 -17.31 -10.93
C ARG A 458 5.33 -17.59 -11.58
N TYR A 459 5.44 -17.16 -12.83
CA TYR A 459 6.68 -17.15 -13.59
C TYR A 459 6.75 -15.86 -14.41
N TYR A 460 7.80 -15.09 -14.19
CA TYR A 460 8.10 -13.86 -14.92
C TYR A 460 9.48 -14.01 -15.53
N ASP A 461 9.52 -14.10 -16.85
CA ASP A 461 10.76 -14.23 -17.61
C ASP A 461 11.71 -13.06 -17.30
N PRO A 462 13.04 -13.26 -17.23
CA PRO A 462 14.00 -12.18 -17.06
C PRO A 462 13.88 -11.06 -18.09
N ALA A 463 13.49 -11.37 -19.32
CA ALA A 463 13.26 -10.40 -20.38
C ALA A 463 11.85 -9.76 -20.35
N PHE A 464 10.96 -10.21 -19.49
CA PHE A 464 9.63 -9.63 -19.38
C PHE A 464 9.68 -8.21 -18.79
N GLN A 465 9.25 -7.22 -19.55
CA GLN A 465 9.38 -5.81 -19.23
C GLN A 465 8.01 -5.14 -19.20
N SER A 466 7.30 -5.29 -18.10
CA SER A 466 6.05 -4.60 -17.88
C SER A 466 6.26 -3.26 -17.18
N ILE A 467 6.57 -2.21 -17.97
CA ILE A 467 6.86 -0.86 -17.44
C ILE A 467 5.68 -0.21 -16.70
N PHE A 468 4.50 -0.79 -16.78
CA PHE A 468 3.27 -0.33 -16.10
C PHE A 468 2.66 -1.40 -15.20
N GLY A 469 3.32 -2.55 -15.03
CA GLY A 469 2.81 -3.64 -14.23
C GLY A 469 3.20 -3.55 -12.77
N ALA A 470 2.43 -4.25 -11.93
CA ALA A 470 2.74 -4.51 -10.53
C ALA A 470 2.18 -5.89 -10.17
N GLY A 471 2.73 -6.96 -10.73
CA GLY A 471 2.33 -8.34 -10.46
C GLY A 471 2.52 -8.73 -9.00
N PHE A 472 1.83 -9.80 -8.54
CA PHE A 472 2.09 -10.37 -7.23
C PHE A 472 3.44 -11.10 -7.24
N GLY A 473 4.34 -10.77 -6.32
CA GLY A 473 5.68 -11.36 -6.26
C GLY A 473 6.46 -10.97 -5.01
N GLU A 474 7.70 -11.38 -5.00
CA GLU A 474 8.68 -11.00 -3.99
C GLU A 474 9.23 -9.60 -4.25
N GLN A 475 9.38 -9.22 -5.53
CA GLN A 475 9.66 -7.85 -5.92
C GLN A 475 8.33 -7.10 -6.05
N SER A 476 8.13 -6.09 -5.22
CA SER A 476 7.04 -5.13 -5.40
C SER A 476 7.34 -4.26 -6.63
N GLY A 477 6.33 -3.99 -7.44
CA GLY A 477 6.48 -3.15 -8.63
C GLY A 477 6.53 -3.96 -9.93
N ASN A 478 7.50 -3.70 -10.80
CA ASN A 478 7.57 -4.28 -12.12
C ASN A 478 7.78 -5.80 -12.07
N PRO A 479 6.82 -6.63 -12.51
CA PRO A 479 7.00 -8.08 -12.56
C PRO A 479 8.02 -8.45 -13.64
N GLY A 480 9.08 -9.13 -13.23
CA GLY A 480 10.13 -9.63 -14.11
C GLY A 480 11.12 -10.47 -13.32
N ASN A 481 11.82 -11.40 -14.00
CA ASN A 481 12.90 -12.22 -13.41
C ASN A 481 12.51 -12.89 -12.08
N GLU A 482 11.33 -13.51 -12.02
CA GLU A 482 10.89 -14.18 -10.78
C GLU A 482 10.05 -15.41 -11.08
N GLU A 483 10.31 -16.51 -10.37
CA GLU A 483 9.44 -17.68 -10.30
C GLU A 483 9.09 -17.97 -8.84
N GLY A 484 7.84 -18.29 -8.57
CA GLY A 484 7.44 -18.56 -7.20
C GLY A 484 6.16 -19.35 -7.04
N PHE A 485 6.07 -19.99 -5.88
CA PHE A 485 4.90 -20.74 -5.43
C PHE A 485 4.45 -20.24 -4.08
N TYR A 486 3.21 -19.78 -4.00
CA TYR A 486 2.60 -19.25 -2.80
C TYR A 486 1.45 -20.14 -2.33
N LEU A 487 1.41 -20.44 -1.04
CA LEU A 487 0.31 -21.11 -0.36
C LEU A 487 -0.11 -20.26 0.85
N GLY A 488 -1.34 -19.81 0.85
CA GLY A 488 -1.96 -19.09 1.98
C GLY A 488 -3.14 -19.87 2.55
N ILE A 489 -3.30 -19.81 3.87
CA ILE A 489 -4.42 -20.40 4.58
C ILE A 489 -4.94 -19.45 5.65
N ARG A 490 -6.27 -19.35 5.76
CA ARG A 490 -6.96 -18.66 6.85
C ARG A 490 -7.95 -19.63 7.49
N HIS A 491 -7.83 -19.81 8.80
CA HIS A 491 -8.66 -20.77 9.54
C HIS A 491 -9.24 -20.10 10.80
N ASN A 492 -10.55 -20.12 10.94
CA ASN A 492 -11.27 -19.67 12.13
C ASN A 492 -11.37 -20.87 13.11
N LEU A 493 -10.44 -20.96 14.06
CA LEU A 493 -10.41 -21.99 15.11
C LEU A 493 -11.68 -21.91 15.97
N SER A 494 -12.14 -20.70 16.26
CA SER A 494 -13.42 -20.42 16.92
C SER A 494 -14.00 -19.09 16.40
N SER A 495 -15.12 -18.63 16.94
CA SER A 495 -15.65 -17.28 16.68
C SER A 495 -14.74 -16.16 17.16
N GLN A 496 -13.81 -16.46 18.07
CA GLN A 496 -12.91 -15.50 18.71
C GLN A 496 -11.46 -15.64 18.25
N ILE A 497 -11.06 -16.79 17.66
CA ILE A 497 -9.66 -17.06 17.31
C ILE A 497 -9.55 -17.31 15.81
N ARG A 498 -8.71 -16.52 15.15
CA ARG A 498 -8.36 -16.67 13.73
C ARG A 498 -6.87 -16.91 13.57
N LEU A 499 -6.53 -17.86 12.72
CA LEU A 499 -5.18 -18.11 12.22
C LEU A 499 -5.10 -17.73 10.75
N SER A 500 -4.09 -16.92 10.38
CA SER A 500 -3.72 -16.64 8.99
C SER A 500 -2.25 -16.98 8.80
N SER A 501 -1.92 -17.74 7.79
CA SER A 501 -0.53 -18.14 7.52
C SER A 501 -0.29 -18.28 6.03
N TYR A 502 0.92 -17.92 5.58
CA TYR A 502 1.38 -18.23 4.24
C TYR A 502 2.82 -18.74 4.23
N ILE A 503 3.14 -19.44 3.17
CA ILE A 503 4.50 -19.75 2.75
C ILE A 503 4.64 -19.37 1.27
N ASP A 504 5.70 -18.69 0.93
CA ASP A 504 6.07 -18.29 -0.43
C ASP A 504 7.52 -18.71 -0.71
N GLN A 505 7.68 -19.61 -1.67
CA GLN A 505 8.99 -19.99 -2.15
C GLN A 505 9.23 -19.34 -3.50
N PHE A 506 10.38 -18.70 -3.68
CA PHE A 506 10.68 -17.95 -4.89
C PHE A 506 12.14 -18.11 -5.30
N ARG A 507 12.39 -17.87 -6.60
CA ARG A 507 13.72 -17.76 -7.15
C ARG A 507 13.78 -16.65 -8.21
N PHE A 508 14.96 -16.12 -8.39
CA PHE A 508 15.30 -15.17 -9.45
C PHE A 508 16.23 -15.86 -10.46
N PRO A 509 15.70 -16.22 -11.63
CA PRO A 509 16.46 -16.98 -12.64
C PRO A 509 17.68 -16.24 -13.20
N ALA A 510 17.70 -14.90 -13.15
CA ALA A 510 18.81 -14.07 -13.62
C ALA A 510 19.28 -13.11 -12.53
N ALA A 511 20.32 -12.35 -12.81
CA ALA A 511 20.87 -11.30 -11.97
C ALA A 511 19.78 -10.28 -11.57
N ARG A 512 19.83 -9.78 -10.34
CA ARG A 512 18.99 -8.70 -9.81
C ARG A 512 19.84 -7.63 -9.15
N PHE A 513 19.26 -6.50 -8.78
CA PHE A 513 20.01 -5.37 -8.22
C PHE A 513 21.03 -5.81 -7.17
N GLN A 514 22.31 -5.50 -7.41
CA GLN A 514 23.50 -5.90 -6.62
C GLN A 514 23.75 -7.41 -6.48
N GLN A 515 23.00 -8.26 -7.18
CA GLN A 515 23.19 -9.71 -7.21
C GLN A 515 23.49 -10.12 -8.66
N ARG A 516 24.69 -10.68 -8.89
CA ARG A 516 25.16 -11.05 -10.25
C ARG A 516 24.75 -12.47 -10.65
N GLN A 517 24.36 -13.28 -9.68
CA GLN A 517 24.00 -14.68 -9.84
C GLN A 517 22.50 -14.88 -9.59
N PRO A 518 21.89 -15.93 -10.17
CA PRO A 518 20.57 -16.39 -9.76
C PRO A 518 20.52 -16.63 -8.24
N THR A 519 19.42 -16.26 -7.61
CA THR A 519 19.22 -16.40 -6.17
C THR A 519 17.83 -16.96 -5.87
N SER A 520 17.67 -17.55 -4.71
CA SER A 520 16.42 -18.09 -4.23
C SER A 520 16.10 -17.64 -2.79
N GLY A 521 14.91 -17.95 -2.35
CA GLY A 521 14.51 -17.68 -0.98
C GLY A 521 13.12 -18.19 -0.66
N TYR A 522 12.71 -17.98 0.56
CA TYR A 522 11.36 -18.21 1.00
C TYR A 522 10.94 -17.23 2.10
N ASP A 523 9.64 -17.07 2.22
CA ASP A 523 9.01 -16.16 3.15
C ASP A 523 7.83 -16.88 3.80
N TRP A 524 7.81 -16.93 5.11
CA TRP A 524 6.76 -17.53 5.91
C TRP A 524 6.26 -16.54 6.93
N LEU A 525 4.93 -16.40 7.00
CA LEU A 525 4.27 -15.58 8.01
C LEU A 525 3.13 -16.37 8.64
N SER A 526 2.98 -16.22 9.94
CA SER A 526 1.81 -16.70 10.69
C SER A 526 1.33 -15.62 11.65
N LEU A 527 0.04 -15.35 11.61
CA LEU A 527 -0.68 -14.43 12.50
C LEU A 527 -1.77 -15.22 13.23
N ILE A 528 -1.79 -15.14 14.53
CA ILE A 528 -2.90 -15.56 15.36
C ILE A 528 -3.57 -14.35 16.00
N GLU A 529 -4.87 -14.21 15.82
CA GLU A 529 -5.69 -13.12 16.33
C GLU A 529 -6.70 -13.69 17.33
N TYR A 530 -6.81 -13.06 18.50
CA TYR A 530 -7.77 -13.42 19.54
C TYR A 530 -8.60 -12.21 19.94
N THR A 531 -9.91 -12.29 19.71
CA THR A 531 -10.88 -11.23 19.99
C THR A 531 -11.94 -11.78 20.95
N PRO A 532 -11.67 -11.77 22.28
CA PRO A 532 -12.59 -12.35 23.28
C PRO A 532 -13.93 -11.62 23.33
N ASN A 533 -13.94 -10.33 23.06
CA ASN A 533 -15.13 -9.46 22.97
C ASN A 533 -14.88 -8.30 22.01
N ARG A 534 -15.83 -7.38 21.86
CA ARG A 534 -15.75 -6.23 20.94
C ARG A 534 -14.71 -5.18 21.34
N ASP A 535 -14.34 -5.13 22.63
CA ASP A 535 -13.50 -4.09 23.22
C ASP A 535 -12.02 -4.51 23.32
N LEU A 536 -11.73 -5.81 23.18
CA LEU A 536 -10.41 -6.35 23.43
C LEU A 536 -9.95 -7.23 22.27
N ARG A 537 -8.77 -6.92 21.72
CA ARG A 537 -8.13 -7.65 20.63
C ARG A 537 -6.66 -7.86 20.95
N PHE A 538 -6.20 -9.08 20.77
CA PHE A 538 -4.80 -9.45 20.80
C PHE A 538 -4.39 -10.05 19.47
N TYR A 539 -3.16 -9.82 19.05
CA TYR A 539 -2.58 -10.65 18.01
C TYR A 539 -1.08 -10.92 18.26
N ALA A 540 -0.64 -12.05 17.77
CA ALA A 540 0.75 -12.43 17.69
C ALA A 540 1.10 -12.77 16.24
N LEU A 541 2.16 -12.18 15.71
CA LEU A 541 2.66 -12.38 14.35
C LEU A 541 4.09 -12.86 14.43
N ILE A 542 4.43 -13.89 13.65
CA ILE A 542 5.78 -14.35 13.42
C ILE A 542 6.01 -14.36 11.92
N ARG A 543 7.14 -13.81 11.47
CA ARG A 543 7.60 -13.88 10.09
C ARG A 543 9.03 -14.39 10.03
N TYR A 544 9.31 -15.28 9.12
CA TYR A 544 10.63 -15.75 8.78
C TYR A 544 10.87 -15.56 7.29
N LYS A 545 11.93 -14.83 6.95
CA LYS A 545 12.32 -14.57 5.57
C LYS A 545 13.78 -14.94 5.38
N GLU A 546 14.04 -15.69 4.33
CA GLU A 546 15.39 -16.08 3.92
C GLU A 546 15.57 -15.77 2.45
N ARG A 547 16.70 -15.16 2.12
CA ARG A 547 17.12 -14.85 0.75
C ARG A 547 18.60 -15.16 0.58
N GLU A 548 18.96 -15.74 -0.54
CA GLU A 548 20.35 -15.79 -0.97
C GLU A 548 20.79 -14.41 -1.45
N GLU A 549 21.97 -13.99 -0.99
CA GLU A 549 22.62 -12.74 -1.37
C GLU A 549 24.11 -12.97 -1.62
N GLU A 550 24.65 -12.24 -2.61
CA GLU A 550 26.10 -12.25 -2.86
C GLU A 550 26.83 -11.46 -1.79
N TYR A 551 27.92 -12.04 -1.30
CA TYR A 551 28.86 -11.34 -0.43
C TYR A 551 30.31 -11.60 -0.87
N ALA A 552 31.22 -10.70 -0.52
CA ALA A 552 32.64 -10.87 -0.72
C ALA A 552 33.19 -11.83 0.34
N ASP A 553 33.99 -12.80 -0.09
CA ASP A 553 34.75 -13.70 0.75
C ASP A 553 36.20 -13.71 0.31
N ILE A 554 37.10 -14.19 1.17
CA ILE A 554 38.54 -14.20 0.89
C ILE A 554 39.00 -15.66 0.88
N ASP A 555 39.65 -16.09 -0.20
CA ASP A 555 40.22 -17.44 -0.28
C ASP A 555 41.48 -17.60 0.58
N GLU A 556 41.97 -18.83 0.69
CA GLU A 556 43.18 -19.15 1.45
C GLU A 556 44.45 -18.43 0.93
N MET A 557 44.42 -17.89 -0.26
CA MET A 557 45.50 -17.11 -0.89
C MET A 557 45.32 -15.60 -0.73
N GLY A 558 44.29 -15.15 0.02
CA GLY A 558 44.00 -13.74 0.24
C GLY A 558 43.29 -13.03 -0.94
N ARG A 559 42.75 -13.77 -1.92
CA ARG A 559 42.04 -13.19 -3.07
C ARG A 559 40.55 -13.05 -2.73
N GLU A 560 40.02 -11.87 -2.98
CA GLU A 560 38.59 -11.60 -2.83
C GLU A 560 37.80 -12.29 -3.96
N PHE A 561 36.79 -13.04 -3.59
CA PHE A 561 35.82 -13.63 -4.52
C PHE A 561 34.38 -13.41 -3.99
N ARG A 562 33.40 -13.55 -4.87
CA ARG A 562 31.98 -13.43 -4.49
C ARG A 562 31.34 -14.80 -4.47
N THR A 563 30.59 -15.03 -3.40
CA THR A 563 29.82 -16.27 -3.20
C THR A 563 28.44 -15.94 -2.71
N LEU A 564 27.53 -16.92 -2.77
CA LEU A 564 26.18 -16.80 -2.24
C LEU A 564 26.12 -17.24 -0.78
N GLY A 565 25.35 -16.55 0.01
CA GLY A 565 25.02 -16.94 1.38
C GLY A 565 23.63 -16.47 1.75
N GLU A 566 23.12 -17.05 2.82
CA GLU A 566 21.74 -16.83 3.26
C GLU A 566 21.63 -15.60 4.17
N ASN A 567 20.85 -14.63 3.76
CA ASN A 567 20.39 -13.53 4.62
C ASN A 567 19.05 -13.93 5.23
N ARG A 568 19.03 -14.04 6.57
CA ARG A 568 17.87 -14.52 7.34
C ARG A 568 17.34 -13.40 8.23
N ARG A 569 16.03 -13.18 8.15
CA ARG A 569 15.34 -12.23 9.02
C ARG A 569 14.16 -12.91 9.70
N THR A 570 14.11 -12.84 11.00
CA THR A 570 13.00 -13.34 11.82
C THR A 570 12.38 -12.19 12.57
N GLY A 571 11.10 -11.95 12.39
CA GLY A 571 10.33 -10.95 13.13
C GLY A 571 9.30 -11.62 14.02
N ALA A 572 9.11 -11.10 15.23
CA ALA A 572 8.01 -11.46 16.11
C ALA A 572 7.36 -10.18 16.63
N ARG A 573 6.02 -10.15 16.59
CA ARG A 573 5.21 -9.01 17.05
C ARG A 573 4.10 -9.50 17.95
N PHE A 574 3.87 -8.79 19.04
CA PHE A 574 2.70 -8.95 19.88
C PHE A 574 2.01 -7.60 20.05
N GLN A 575 0.72 -7.54 19.88
CA GLN A 575 -0.08 -6.32 20.10
C GLN A 575 -1.34 -6.63 20.88
N ALA A 576 -1.66 -5.73 21.81
CA ALA A 576 -2.91 -5.68 22.53
C ALA A 576 -3.61 -4.34 22.26
N GLU A 577 -4.89 -4.39 21.91
CA GLU A 577 -5.75 -3.23 21.72
C GLU A 577 -6.94 -3.34 22.66
N TYR A 578 -7.23 -2.28 23.41
CA TYR A 578 -8.30 -2.24 24.39
C TYR A 578 -9.10 -0.94 24.29
N GLN A 579 -10.39 -1.07 23.97
CA GLN A 579 -11.36 0.02 24.04
C GLN A 579 -11.85 0.12 25.48
N VAL A 580 -11.23 1.01 26.26
CA VAL A 580 -11.55 1.20 27.70
C VAL A 580 -12.99 1.67 27.89
N ASN A 581 -13.40 2.63 27.05
CA ASN A 581 -14.74 3.17 26.92
C ASN A 581 -14.87 3.85 25.53
N PRO A 582 -16.04 4.35 25.12
CA PRO A 582 -16.20 4.99 23.80
C PRO A 582 -15.23 6.15 23.52
N SER A 583 -14.66 6.77 24.55
CA SER A 583 -13.78 7.93 24.42
C SER A 583 -12.30 7.59 24.53
N ILE A 584 -11.92 6.38 24.97
CA ILE A 584 -10.50 6.01 25.20
C ILE A 584 -10.21 4.65 24.61
N ARG A 585 -9.23 4.61 23.70
CA ARG A 585 -8.62 3.38 23.18
C ARG A 585 -7.13 3.35 23.51
N LEU A 586 -6.68 2.24 24.01
CA LEU A 586 -5.28 1.94 24.31
C LEU A 586 -4.75 0.88 23.38
N ARG A 587 -3.48 0.99 22.99
CA ARG A 587 -2.80 0.01 22.18
C ARG A 587 -1.34 -0.10 22.61
N THR A 588 -0.95 -1.32 22.95
CA THR A 588 0.43 -1.67 23.33
C THR A 588 0.98 -2.65 22.32
N ARG A 589 2.20 -2.42 21.83
CA ARG A 589 2.88 -3.30 20.87
C ARG A 589 4.31 -3.55 21.30
N PHE A 590 4.74 -4.77 21.08
CA PHE A 590 6.11 -5.22 21.20
C PHE A 590 6.54 -5.89 19.91
N ASP A 591 7.67 -5.45 19.34
CA ASP A 591 8.32 -6.07 18.17
C ASP A 591 9.72 -6.53 18.56
N MET A 592 10.12 -7.66 18.01
CA MET A 592 11.46 -8.20 18.07
C MET A 592 11.88 -8.64 16.66
N VAL A 593 13.04 -8.23 16.23
CA VAL A 593 13.65 -8.61 14.95
C VAL A 593 15.00 -9.21 15.19
N ARG A 594 15.29 -10.32 14.54
CA ARG A 594 16.62 -10.93 14.46
C ARG A 594 17.02 -11.00 13.00
N SER A 595 18.13 -10.37 12.64
CA SER A 595 18.74 -10.45 11.31
C SER A 595 20.08 -11.15 11.38
N ARG A 596 20.38 -11.97 10.37
CA ARG A 596 21.69 -12.64 10.22
C ARG A 596 22.06 -12.65 8.76
N SER A 597 23.17 -12.04 8.42
CA SER A 597 23.79 -12.13 7.11
C SER A 597 24.99 -13.08 7.11
N PRO A 598 25.47 -13.54 5.93
CA PRO A 598 26.61 -14.44 5.86
C PRO A 598 27.90 -13.90 6.51
N GLN A 599 28.10 -12.58 6.42
CA GLN A 599 29.32 -11.91 6.92
C GLN A 599 29.22 -11.43 8.36
N ASN A 600 28.00 -11.29 8.92
CA ASN A 600 27.79 -10.68 10.20
C ASN A 600 27.17 -11.64 11.21
N ASN A 601 27.52 -11.46 12.46
CA ASN A 601 26.82 -12.10 13.56
C ASN A 601 25.34 -11.70 13.56
N ALA A 602 24.52 -12.50 14.25
CA ALA A 602 23.11 -12.14 14.39
C ALA A 602 22.95 -10.81 15.11
N SER A 603 22.20 -9.89 14.52
CA SER A 603 21.83 -8.61 15.11
C SER A 603 20.37 -8.64 15.55
N TRP A 604 20.07 -7.92 16.63
CA TRP A 604 18.77 -7.87 17.25
C TRP A 604 18.20 -6.45 17.23
N GLY A 605 16.90 -6.34 17.04
CA GLY A 605 16.16 -5.09 17.16
C GLY A 605 14.90 -5.28 17.97
N TYR A 606 14.58 -4.31 18.79
CA TYR A 606 13.42 -4.29 19.67
C TYR A 606 12.69 -2.97 19.54
N LEU A 607 11.38 -3.05 19.62
CA LEU A 607 10.51 -1.87 19.70
C LEU A 607 9.39 -2.17 20.69
N VAL A 608 9.07 -1.19 21.51
CA VAL A 608 7.87 -1.19 22.32
C VAL A 608 7.19 0.16 22.21
N PHE A 609 5.88 0.18 22.02
CA PHE A 609 5.14 1.41 22.10
C PHE A 609 3.87 1.29 22.94
N GLN A 610 3.47 2.44 23.47
CA GLN A 610 2.14 2.68 24.03
C GLN A 610 1.47 3.80 23.24
N ASP A 611 0.29 3.52 22.75
CA ASP A 611 -0.55 4.43 21.98
C ASP A 611 -1.85 4.67 22.73
N ILE A 612 -2.33 5.91 22.71
CA ILE A 612 -3.60 6.31 23.26
C ILE A 612 -4.37 7.14 22.23
N ARG A 613 -5.61 6.77 21.98
CA ARG A 613 -6.59 7.62 21.29
C ARG A 613 -7.62 8.08 22.32
N PHE A 614 -7.79 9.39 22.38
CA PHE A 614 -8.64 10.02 23.36
C PHE A 614 -9.56 11.08 22.74
N TYR A 615 -10.83 11.05 23.09
CA TYR A 615 -11.85 12.03 22.70
C TYR A 615 -12.28 12.85 23.92
N PRO A 616 -11.57 13.95 24.25
CA PRO A 616 -11.96 14.82 25.38
C PRO A 616 -13.28 15.52 25.14
N LEU A 617 -13.63 15.77 23.88
CA LEU A 617 -14.89 16.36 23.43
C LEU A 617 -15.35 15.60 22.17
N GLN A 618 -16.65 15.62 21.85
CA GLN A 618 -17.21 14.98 20.66
C GLN A 618 -16.52 15.42 19.34
N LYS A 619 -16.00 16.65 19.31
CA LYS A 619 -15.37 17.26 18.13
C LYS A 619 -13.84 17.30 18.20
N LEU A 620 -13.25 16.72 19.23
CA LEU A 620 -11.80 16.77 19.45
C LEU A 620 -11.27 15.35 19.66
N ARG A 621 -10.36 14.91 18.77
CA ARG A 621 -9.61 13.67 18.90
C ARG A 621 -8.14 13.98 19.13
N VAL A 622 -7.54 13.26 20.04
CA VAL A 622 -6.09 13.29 20.33
C VAL A 622 -5.56 11.87 20.21
N ASP A 623 -4.61 11.66 19.32
CA ASP A 623 -3.81 10.44 19.22
C ASP A 623 -2.40 10.75 19.72
N ALA A 624 -1.89 9.99 20.66
CA ALA A 624 -0.53 10.15 21.18
C ALA A 624 0.16 8.81 21.31
N ARG A 625 1.46 8.77 21.02
CA ARG A 625 2.28 7.58 21.15
C ARG A 625 3.66 7.90 21.72
N VAL A 626 4.13 7.00 22.54
CA VAL A 626 5.53 6.93 22.98
C VAL A 626 6.09 5.58 22.54
N THR A 627 7.21 5.61 21.83
CA THR A 627 7.93 4.45 21.32
C THR A 627 9.34 4.46 21.85
N MET A 628 9.84 3.31 22.31
CA MET A 628 11.24 3.06 22.58
C MET A 628 11.74 1.98 21.64
N PHE A 629 12.95 2.17 21.12
CA PHE A 629 13.59 1.22 20.23
C PHE A 629 15.08 1.06 20.56
N ASP A 630 15.59 -0.15 20.33
CA ASP A 630 16.99 -0.50 20.52
C ASP A 630 17.36 -1.57 19.50
N THR A 631 18.26 -1.25 18.57
CA THR A 631 18.72 -2.16 17.53
C THR A 631 20.24 -2.20 17.49
N ASP A 632 20.80 -3.39 17.26
CA ASP A 632 22.25 -3.57 17.23
C ASP A 632 22.87 -2.87 15.99
N ASP A 633 22.17 -2.91 14.86
CA ASP A 633 22.57 -2.31 13.58
C ASP A 633 21.37 -1.99 12.68
N PHE A 634 21.66 -1.49 11.46
CA PHE A 634 20.63 -1.19 10.45
C PHE A 634 19.91 -2.43 9.94
N ASN A 635 20.50 -3.63 10.00
CA ASN A 635 19.86 -4.85 9.50
C ASN A 635 18.73 -5.32 10.43
N SER A 636 18.83 -4.96 11.72
CA SER A 636 17.79 -5.24 12.72
C SER A 636 16.82 -4.07 12.94
N ARG A 637 16.78 -3.08 12.03
CA ARG A 637 15.83 -1.95 12.08
C ARG A 637 14.40 -2.42 12.24
N VAL A 638 13.60 -1.61 12.91
CA VAL A 638 12.18 -1.85 13.17
C VAL A 638 11.32 -0.74 12.56
N PHE A 639 10.07 -1.06 12.29
CA PHE A 639 9.15 -0.13 11.64
C PHE A 639 7.86 0.01 12.43
N GLN A 640 7.25 1.19 12.34
CA GLN A 640 5.92 1.41 12.90
C GLN A 640 5.08 2.35 12.04
N PHE A 641 3.83 1.98 11.84
CA PHE A 641 2.82 2.91 11.37
C PHE A 641 2.43 3.89 12.45
N GLU A 642 2.23 5.15 12.06
CA GLU A 642 1.81 6.24 12.95
C GLU A 642 0.51 6.87 12.44
N ASN A 643 -0.32 7.28 13.40
CA ASN A 643 -1.40 8.20 13.07
C ASN A 643 -0.80 9.51 12.55
N ASP A 644 -1.43 10.09 11.52
CA ASP A 644 -0.94 11.29 10.87
C ASP A 644 -2.09 12.22 10.46
N LEU A 645 -1.77 13.26 9.72
CA LEU A 645 -2.74 14.14 9.07
C LEU A 645 -3.61 13.31 8.10
N LEU A 646 -4.78 13.82 7.78
CA LEU A 646 -5.70 13.13 6.87
C LEU A 646 -5.03 12.87 5.52
N TYR A 647 -5.12 11.64 5.02
CA TYR A 647 -4.48 11.15 3.78
C TYR A 647 -2.94 11.13 3.81
N VAL A 648 -2.32 11.21 4.97
CA VAL A 648 -0.88 10.98 5.12
C VAL A 648 -0.65 9.62 5.73
N LEU A 649 0.22 8.85 5.08
CA LEU A 649 0.73 7.62 5.61
C LEU A 649 2.13 7.85 6.17
N SER A 650 2.30 7.60 7.45
CA SER A 650 3.60 7.68 8.11
C SER A 650 4.03 6.29 8.56
N ASN A 651 5.13 5.82 7.99
CA ASN A 651 5.79 4.57 8.36
C ASN A 651 7.21 4.88 8.83
N ALA A 652 7.39 4.99 10.13
CA ALA A 652 8.67 5.36 10.70
C ALA A 652 9.63 4.17 10.75
N MET A 653 10.77 4.27 10.05
CA MET A 653 11.89 3.35 10.16
C MET A 653 12.79 3.78 11.32
N LEU A 654 13.01 2.90 12.28
CA LEU A 654 13.75 3.16 13.51
C LEU A 654 14.92 2.17 13.64
N PHE A 655 16.11 2.69 13.91
CA PHE A 655 17.33 1.91 14.09
C PHE A 655 18.29 2.60 15.04
N ASP A 656 19.31 1.91 15.56
CA ASP A 656 20.10 2.27 16.72
C ASP A 656 19.24 2.32 18.00
N ARG A 657 19.57 3.19 18.96
CA ARG A 657 18.86 3.32 20.23
C ARG A 657 18.25 4.70 20.36
N GLY A 658 16.98 4.74 20.76
CA GLY A 658 16.31 6.02 20.94
C GLY A 658 14.85 5.91 21.35
N GLN A 659 14.20 7.06 21.31
CA GLN A 659 12.79 7.24 21.61
C GLN A 659 12.13 8.07 20.51
N ARG A 660 10.89 7.72 20.18
CA ARG A 660 10.06 8.51 19.30
C ARG A 660 8.71 8.78 19.95
N MET A 661 8.28 10.02 19.90
CA MET A 661 7.01 10.47 20.45
C MET A 661 6.25 11.24 19.37
N TYR A 662 4.93 11.08 19.34
CA TYR A 662 4.10 11.98 18.54
C TYR A 662 2.76 12.26 19.21
N VAL A 663 2.16 13.38 18.81
CA VAL A 663 0.79 13.77 19.10
C VAL A 663 0.13 14.24 17.80
N VAL A 664 -1.07 13.72 17.52
CA VAL A 664 -1.95 14.21 16.45
C VAL A 664 -3.24 14.71 17.09
N ILE A 665 -3.62 15.93 16.77
CA ILE A 665 -4.86 16.54 17.21
C ILE A 665 -5.74 16.75 15.99
N ASN A 666 -6.97 16.24 16.02
CA ASN A 666 -8.00 16.53 15.05
C ASN A 666 -9.15 17.28 15.73
N TYR A 667 -9.49 18.44 15.20
CA TYR A 667 -10.56 19.29 15.73
C TYR A 667 -11.56 19.68 14.64
N GLN A 668 -12.81 19.26 14.82
CA GLN A 668 -13.94 19.66 13.98
C GLN A 668 -14.49 20.99 14.48
N ALA A 669 -14.00 22.11 13.92
CA ALA A 669 -14.42 23.45 14.32
C ALA A 669 -15.89 23.73 13.93
N ALA A 670 -16.30 23.27 12.74
CA ALA A 670 -17.66 23.34 12.24
C ALA A 670 -18.01 22.06 11.46
N SER A 671 -19.26 21.86 11.07
CA SER A 671 -19.67 20.72 10.22
C SER A 671 -18.94 20.71 8.86
N TRP A 672 -18.50 21.87 8.41
CA TRP A 672 -17.81 22.09 7.12
C TRP A 672 -16.30 22.37 7.27
N LEU A 673 -15.72 22.44 8.52
CA LEU A 673 -14.32 22.82 8.75
C LEU A 673 -13.67 21.94 9.79
N ASP A 674 -12.60 21.25 9.39
CA ASP A 674 -11.76 20.41 10.25
C ASP A 674 -10.30 20.89 10.21
N PHE A 675 -9.62 20.76 11.35
CA PHE A 675 -8.19 21.02 11.49
C PHE A 675 -7.45 19.81 12.02
N TRP A 676 -6.24 19.61 11.55
CA TRP A 676 -5.28 18.63 12.09
C TRP A 676 -3.97 19.33 12.44
N LEU A 677 -3.38 18.92 13.53
CA LEU A 677 -2.05 19.29 13.96
C LEU A 677 -1.30 18.02 14.33
N LYS A 678 -0.11 17.82 13.78
CA LYS A 678 0.84 16.78 14.19
C LYS A 678 2.12 17.40 14.67
N ALA A 679 2.66 16.90 15.78
CA ALA A 679 4.02 17.12 16.23
C ALA A 679 4.64 15.77 16.56
N ALA A 680 5.82 15.50 16.02
CA ALA A 680 6.55 14.25 16.26
C ALA A 680 8.03 14.55 16.50
N THR A 681 8.67 13.79 17.37
CA THR A 681 10.12 13.90 17.62
C THR A 681 10.75 12.53 17.82
N THR A 682 11.92 12.33 17.23
CA THR A 682 12.80 11.18 17.47
C THR A 682 14.08 11.68 18.11
N VAL A 683 14.47 11.08 19.22
CA VAL A 683 15.73 11.38 19.91
C VAL A 683 16.55 10.10 19.98
N TYR A 684 17.77 10.16 19.45
CA TYR A 684 18.74 9.04 19.49
C TYR A 684 19.66 9.21 20.69
N GLU A 685 19.99 8.10 21.36
CA GLU A 685 20.88 8.12 22.55
C GLU A 685 22.36 8.10 22.14
N ASN A 686 22.70 7.48 21.01
CA ASN A 686 24.06 7.16 20.60
C ASN A 686 24.46 7.70 19.22
N ARG A 687 23.76 8.73 18.74
CA ARG A 687 24.03 9.40 17.46
C ARG A 687 24.22 10.90 17.65
N ASN A 688 25.14 11.48 16.87
CA ASN A 688 25.32 12.92 16.74
C ASN A 688 25.02 13.41 15.31
N VAL A 689 24.62 12.50 14.42
CA VAL A 689 24.27 12.80 13.04
C VAL A 689 23.13 11.88 12.61
N ILE A 690 22.09 12.45 12.05
CA ILE A 690 20.92 11.74 11.53
C ILE A 690 20.88 11.90 10.00
N SER A 691 20.58 10.84 9.28
CA SER A 691 20.56 10.79 7.81
C SER A 691 21.94 11.05 7.17
N SER A 692 21.97 11.28 5.86
CA SER A 692 23.18 11.52 5.10
C SER A 692 22.93 12.45 3.91
N GLY A 693 24.01 12.92 3.27
CA GLY A 693 23.93 13.81 2.11
C GLY A 693 23.24 15.12 2.45
N ASN A 694 22.36 15.58 1.56
CA ASN A 694 21.58 16.82 1.76
C ASN A 694 20.51 16.73 2.86
N LEU A 695 20.11 15.52 3.23
CA LEU A 695 19.13 15.29 4.32
C LEU A 695 19.79 15.16 5.70
N GLN A 696 21.12 15.28 5.80
CA GLN A 696 21.85 15.18 7.05
C GLN A 696 21.43 16.28 8.03
N ILE A 697 21.19 15.90 9.27
CA ILE A 697 20.94 16.77 10.43
C ILE A 697 22.09 16.57 11.39
N ASP A 698 22.77 17.63 11.78
CA ASP A 698 23.79 17.61 12.79
C ASP A 698 23.13 17.69 14.18
N GLY A 699 23.18 16.59 14.89
CA GLY A 699 22.50 16.39 16.18
C GLY A 699 21.88 15.00 16.33
N ASN A 700 21.28 14.77 17.49
CA ASN A 700 20.66 13.49 17.84
C ASN A 700 19.12 13.54 17.85
N ARG A 701 18.53 14.66 17.39
CA ARG A 701 17.09 14.88 17.39
C ARG A 701 16.60 15.20 15.97
N ARG A 702 15.43 14.65 15.63
CA ARG A 702 14.64 15.04 14.46
C ARG A 702 13.19 15.26 14.89
N SER A 703 12.67 16.43 14.59
CA SER A 703 11.31 16.84 14.91
C SER A 703 10.54 17.21 13.64
N ASP A 704 9.35 16.65 13.50
CA ASP A 704 8.45 16.89 12.37
C ASP A 704 7.20 17.60 12.87
N ILE A 705 6.76 18.65 12.17
CA ILE A 705 5.49 19.33 12.41
C ILE A 705 4.63 19.29 11.16
N GLY A 706 3.31 19.13 11.35
CA GLY A 706 2.35 19.16 10.26
C GLY A 706 1.05 19.85 10.69
N VAL A 707 0.51 20.68 9.80
CA VAL A 707 -0.80 21.35 9.98
C VAL A 707 -1.63 21.15 8.73
N GLN A 708 -2.91 20.84 8.90
CA GLN A 708 -3.84 20.68 7.79
C GLN A 708 -5.21 21.28 8.15
N ALA A 709 -5.80 21.97 7.19
CA ALA A 709 -7.18 22.40 7.22
C ALA A 709 -7.97 21.75 6.09
N ARG A 710 -9.20 21.31 6.36
CA ARG A 710 -10.15 20.76 5.39
C ARG A 710 -11.47 21.52 5.45
N ILE A 711 -11.97 21.89 4.28
CA ILE A 711 -13.33 22.41 4.09
C ILE A 711 -14.15 21.40 3.29
N ARG A 712 -15.45 21.27 3.61
CA ARG A 712 -16.38 20.38 2.91
C ARG A 712 -17.80 20.95 2.92
N PHE A 713 -18.47 20.86 1.77
CA PHE A 713 -19.84 21.33 1.55
C PHE A 713 -20.70 20.28 0.89
#